data_57ec1b25ce76852ffd86f9c082f1b080
#
_entry.id   57ec1b25ce76852ffd86f9c082f1b080
#
_cell.length_a   1.000
_cell.length_b   1.000
_cell.length_c   1.000
_cell.angle_alpha   90.00
_cell.angle_beta   90.00
_cell.angle_gamma   90.00
#
_symmetry.space_group_name_H-M   'P 1'
#
loop_
_entity.id
_entity.type
_entity.pdbx_description
1 polymer ?
#
loop_
_entity_poly.entity_id
_entity_poly.type
_entity_poly.pdbx_seq_one_letter_code
_entity_poly.pdbx_strand_id
1 'polypeptide(L)'
;MERQWNSGMEQPDRPHLFGIRHLSPSGAWHLRKFLDETDPDLVLIEGPSDFTELLEDLTKKEVKPPVAVMAYTSDLPIRTILYPLAVYSPEYQAALWAREKGKKARFFDLPSSVFLALEDQEKLSEENPGEKDKEGPENGDTGNTGDVYARLDQAAGTGENEDFWEHVLEHSETPKGYQMGAAVFGTELRRLSENTEGETDRENRLRERCMLREIKKAVEEGIPAGRIAAVTGAFHVAGLLEETPMTDEEFAALKRLPVHKTLMPYSYFRLSGLSGYGAGNRAPAYYELLWEGRKRGQADYGAIQYLARLAAFQRKEGNPVSSAEVIEALRLAGALARLNGYENPSLQDLKDGAAACMGHGNIGELSVAMADTEIGTTMGSLPQGVSQTSVQADFNRNLARLKLERFRSVTAQVLDLDLREKLTVKSEQAAFLDLNRSFFLHRLRILHISFACLSDSRQTEATWKERWALRWTPEAEMELVESVLKGDTVEQAASFELKSRADGAEEIGKLSEIIREAFLCGMPEAVAYTVSALQAMAVDAVSAPELAQAAGALSFVIQYGDIRKLDRKPLIPVLKQLFLRLCLVLPGECRCDDEAADRLIPAMDTAARAAAAHDFLDGQRLERTFREISERDDVNTRLSGFAGAILLEAGKMSETELSAEVSRRLSRGIPAELGAGWFEGLSMKNHYGLIARLSLWESLSGYLDTLDGEEFKRALVFLRRAFADFTSEEKNKIAENLGEIWQVNPAAASAALNETLTAEETKELLEGLEDFDFGDI
;
A
#
# COMPACT_ATOMS: atom_id res chain seq x y z
N MET A 1 17.70 20.26 -44.06
CA MET A 1 16.63 19.60 -43.32
C MET A 1 15.32 19.52 -44.12
N GLU A 2 14.70 20.61 -44.59
CA GLU A 2 13.46 20.54 -45.39
C GLU A 2 13.52 19.64 -46.64
N ARG A 3 14.67 19.53 -47.34
CA ARG A 3 14.81 18.70 -48.55
C ARG A 3 14.85 17.18 -48.25
N GLN A 4 15.30 16.74 -47.08
CA GLN A 4 15.32 15.34 -46.68
C GLN A 4 13.93 14.84 -46.25
N TRP A 5 13.14 15.70 -45.60
CA TRP A 5 11.80 15.37 -45.14
C TRP A 5 10.76 15.34 -46.27
N ASN A 6 10.84 16.26 -47.22
CA ASN A 6 9.91 16.26 -48.38
C ASN A 6 10.19 15.14 -49.40
N SER A 7 11.42 14.60 -49.44
CA SER A 7 11.74 13.47 -50.37
C SER A 7 11.24 12.12 -49.84
N GLY A 8 10.88 12.01 -48.56
CA GLY A 8 10.41 10.76 -47.97
C GLY A 8 8.89 10.52 -48.02
N MET A 9 8.09 11.56 -48.26
CA MET A 9 6.62 11.46 -48.19
C MET A 9 5.92 11.08 -49.50
N GLU A 10 6.58 11.11 -50.65
CA GLU A 10 5.95 10.85 -51.96
C GLU A 10 6.55 9.65 -52.72
N GLN A 11 7.34 8.79 -52.09
CA GLN A 11 7.84 7.58 -52.75
C GLN A 11 6.91 6.37 -52.51
N PRO A 12 6.31 5.77 -53.53
CA PRO A 12 5.35 4.66 -53.41
C PRO A 12 5.95 3.36 -52.83
N ASP A 13 7.25 3.31 -52.60
CA ASP A 13 7.98 2.14 -52.08
C ASP A 13 8.37 2.19 -50.59
N ARG A 14 7.86 3.16 -49.82
CA ARG A 14 8.17 3.26 -48.39
C ARG A 14 6.90 3.25 -47.53
N PRO A 15 6.96 2.67 -46.31
CA PRO A 15 5.84 2.74 -45.36
C PRO A 15 5.61 4.17 -44.87
N HIS A 16 4.37 4.46 -44.54
CA HIS A 16 4.00 5.73 -43.91
C HIS A 16 4.35 5.70 -42.44
N LEU A 17 5.27 6.55 -41.98
CA LEU A 17 5.66 6.65 -40.57
C LEU A 17 4.87 7.78 -39.89
N PHE A 18 4.31 7.53 -38.72
CA PHE A 18 3.64 8.53 -37.87
C PHE A 18 4.20 8.49 -36.45
N GLY A 19 4.96 9.54 -36.12
CA GLY A 19 5.51 9.71 -34.75
C GLY A 19 4.46 10.22 -33.77
N ILE A 20 4.36 9.60 -32.61
CA ILE A 20 3.44 9.96 -31.55
C ILE A 20 4.17 10.24 -30.24
N ARG A 21 3.47 10.92 -29.32
CA ARG A 21 3.67 10.76 -27.88
C ARG A 21 2.60 9.78 -27.38
N HIS A 22 3.00 8.85 -26.52
CA HIS A 22 2.05 7.99 -25.83
C HIS A 22 1.05 8.82 -25.03
N LEU A 23 -0.19 8.40 -24.96
CA LEU A 23 -1.25 9.10 -24.20
C LEU A 23 -1.52 10.54 -24.68
N SER A 24 -1.34 10.85 -25.97
CA SER A 24 -1.58 12.17 -26.56
C SER A 24 -2.94 12.23 -27.26
N PRO A 25 -3.91 13.05 -26.76
CA PRO A 25 -5.20 13.27 -27.43
C PRO A 25 -5.05 13.86 -28.84
N SER A 26 -4.14 14.83 -29.01
CA SER A 26 -3.86 15.44 -30.30
C SER A 26 -3.22 14.43 -31.26
N GLY A 27 -2.25 13.64 -30.73
CA GLY A 27 -1.65 12.54 -31.48
C GLY A 27 -2.69 11.55 -31.98
N ALA A 28 -3.59 11.10 -31.12
CA ALA A 28 -4.69 10.21 -31.50
C ALA A 28 -5.63 10.81 -32.56
N TRP A 29 -5.96 12.10 -32.42
CA TRP A 29 -6.83 12.80 -33.36
C TRP A 29 -6.20 12.95 -34.73
N HIS A 30 -4.96 13.40 -34.79
CA HIS A 30 -4.24 13.58 -36.06
C HIS A 30 -3.87 12.27 -36.72
N LEU A 31 -3.56 11.24 -35.92
CA LEU A 31 -3.33 9.89 -36.40
C LEU A 31 -4.57 9.34 -37.15
N ARG A 32 -5.76 9.46 -36.57
CA ARG A 32 -7.00 9.00 -37.24
C ARG A 32 -7.20 9.69 -38.58
N LYS A 33 -6.99 11.03 -38.67
CA LYS A 33 -7.05 11.74 -39.96
C LYS A 33 -6.01 11.28 -40.93
N PHE A 34 -4.78 11.06 -40.48
CA PHE A 34 -3.70 10.53 -41.30
C PHE A 34 -4.02 9.13 -41.85
N LEU A 35 -4.59 8.25 -41.03
CA LEU A 35 -5.01 6.92 -41.44
C LEU A 35 -6.18 6.98 -42.43
N ASP A 36 -7.11 7.92 -42.29
CA ASP A 36 -8.19 8.15 -43.24
C ASP A 36 -7.67 8.70 -44.58
N GLU A 37 -6.61 9.52 -44.60
CA GLU A 37 -5.98 10.08 -45.79
C GLU A 37 -5.11 9.05 -46.52
N THR A 38 -4.35 8.23 -45.80
CA THR A 38 -3.41 7.26 -46.39
C THR A 38 -4.06 5.92 -46.71
N ASP A 39 -5.19 5.60 -46.12
CA ASP A 39 -5.96 4.35 -46.24
C ASP A 39 -5.08 3.09 -46.30
N PRO A 40 -4.23 2.81 -45.29
CA PRO A 40 -3.33 1.66 -45.32
C PRO A 40 -4.09 0.34 -45.23
N ASP A 41 -3.50 -0.76 -45.76
CA ASP A 41 -4.04 -2.10 -45.59
C ASP A 41 -3.57 -2.78 -44.30
N LEU A 42 -2.43 -2.29 -43.74
CA LEU A 42 -1.87 -2.74 -42.48
C LEU A 42 -1.44 -1.54 -41.64
N VAL A 43 -1.87 -1.52 -40.37
CA VAL A 43 -1.39 -0.59 -39.36
C VAL A 43 -0.48 -1.34 -38.40
N LEU A 44 0.79 -0.96 -38.35
CA LEU A 44 1.75 -1.42 -37.39
C LEU A 44 1.78 -0.44 -36.18
N ILE A 45 1.64 -0.95 -34.99
CA ILE A 45 1.48 -0.14 -33.76
C ILE A 45 2.63 -0.48 -32.83
N GLU A 46 3.30 0.52 -32.24
CA GLU A 46 4.32 0.27 -31.24
C GLU A 46 3.75 -0.48 -30.06
N GLY A 47 4.45 -1.52 -29.65
CA GLY A 47 4.12 -2.42 -28.57
C GLY A 47 4.60 -3.83 -28.88
N PRO A 48 4.76 -4.68 -27.87
CA PRO A 48 5.27 -6.04 -28.05
C PRO A 48 4.52 -6.81 -29.12
N SER A 49 5.24 -7.34 -30.10
CA SER A 49 4.65 -8.01 -31.28
C SER A 49 3.77 -9.21 -30.93
N ASP A 50 4.07 -9.87 -29.82
CA ASP A 50 3.28 -10.99 -29.28
C ASP A 50 1.96 -10.55 -28.61
N PHE A 51 1.70 -9.25 -28.43
CA PHE A 51 0.39 -8.72 -27.99
C PHE A 51 -0.62 -8.64 -29.14
N THR A 52 -0.21 -8.87 -30.38
CA THR A 52 -1.09 -8.82 -31.57
C THR A 52 -2.32 -9.72 -31.41
N GLU A 53 -2.19 -10.87 -30.74
CA GLU A 53 -3.32 -11.79 -30.51
C GLU A 53 -4.41 -11.20 -29.61
N LEU A 54 -4.09 -10.19 -28.80
CA LEU A 54 -5.04 -9.53 -27.89
C LEU A 54 -5.79 -8.34 -28.53
N LEU A 55 -5.42 -7.93 -29.75
CA LEU A 55 -6.04 -6.78 -30.43
C LEU A 55 -7.53 -6.97 -30.69
N GLU A 56 -7.96 -8.20 -31.00
CA GLU A 56 -9.38 -8.50 -31.20
C GLU A 56 -10.19 -8.27 -29.92
N ASP A 57 -9.67 -8.72 -28.81
CA ASP A 57 -10.29 -8.53 -27.49
C ASP A 57 -10.24 -7.07 -27.04
N LEU A 58 -9.08 -6.42 -27.20
CA LEU A 58 -8.85 -5.02 -26.86
C LEU A 58 -9.83 -4.05 -27.54
N THR A 59 -10.18 -4.34 -28.78
CA THR A 59 -11.02 -3.46 -29.59
C THR A 59 -12.51 -3.81 -29.54
N LYS A 60 -12.99 -4.75 -28.71
CA LYS A 60 -14.41 -5.03 -28.50
C LYS A 60 -15.16 -3.79 -28.04
N LYS A 61 -16.40 -3.60 -28.50
CA LYS A 61 -17.19 -2.39 -28.18
C LYS A 61 -17.49 -2.21 -26.70
N GLU A 62 -17.53 -3.31 -25.97
CA GLU A 62 -17.82 -3.36 -24.53
C GLU A 62 -16.59 -3.02 -23.67
N VAL A 63 -15.38 -3.01 -24.26
CA VAL A 63 -14.16 -2.58 -23.58
C VAL A 63 -14.23 -1.08 -23.33
N LYS A 64 -14.02 -0.70 -22.10
CA LYS A 64 -13.99 0.71 -21.69
C LYS A 64 -12.62 1.04 -21.13
N PRO A 65 -11.80 1.81 -21.83
CA PRO A 65 -10.53 2.31 -21.28
C PRO A 65 -10.74 3.22 -20.05
N PRO A 66 -9.71 3.36 -19.19
CA PRO A 66 -8.35 2.87 -19.36
C PRO A 66 -8.21 1.35 -19.13
N VAL A 67 -7.46 0.69 -20.02
CA VAL A 67 -7.13 -0.74 -19.90
C VAL A 67 -5.63 -0.92 -20.11
N ALA A 68 -5.06 -2.01 -19.63
CA ALA A 68 -3.67 -2.32 -19.91
C ALA A 68 -3.53 -3.72 -20.52
N VAL A 69 -2.54 -3.86 -21.40
CA VAL A 69 -2.01 -5.16 -21.81
C VAL A 69 -0.86 -5.49 -20.87
N MET A 70 -0.88 -6.67 -20.26
CA MET A 70 0.13 -7.14 -19.33
C MET A 70 0.77 -8.43 -19.83
N ALA A 71 2.09 -8.49 -19.78
CA ALA A 71 2.83 -9.75 -19.85
C ALA A 71 3.57 -9.98 -18.53
N TYR A 72 3.66 -11.25 -18.10
CA TYR A 72 4.33 -11.64 -16.87
C TYR A 72 5.00 -13.01 -17.01
N THR A 73 6.10 -13.23 -16.27
CA THR A 73 6.79 -14.51 -16.21
C THR A 73 6.13 -15.45 -15.19
N SER A 74 6.34 -16.76 -15.35
CA SER A 74 5.88 -17.77 -14.39
C SER A 74 6.90 -18.06 -13.27
N ASP A 75 8.17 -17.73 -13.51
CA ASP A 75 9.28 -18.04 -12.60
C ASP A 75 9.53 -16.90 -11.61
N LEU A 76 9.95 -17.25 -10.39
CA LEU A 76 10.31 -16.29 -9.35
C LEU A 76 11.76 -15.78 -9.53
N PRO A 77 12.03 -14.49 -9.33
CA PRO A 77 11.09 -13.41 -9.08
C PRO A 77 10.27 -13.08 -10.32
N ILE A 78 8.97 -12.84 -10.11
CA ILE A 78 8.07 -12.57 -11.22
C ILE A 78 8.33 -11.16 -11.75
N ARG A 79 8.37 -11.08 -13.06
CA ARG A 79 8.56 -9.84 -13.82
C ARG A 79 7.34 -9.54 -14.61
N THR A 80 7.01 -8.28 -14.74
CA THR A 80 5.82 -7.81 -15.45
C THR A 80 6.17 -6.64 -16.35
N ILE A 81 5.55 -6.60 -17.51
CA ILE A 81 5.54 -5.43 -18.37
C ILE A 81 4.08 -5.02 -18.60
N LEU A 82 3.81 -3.72 -18.48
CA LEU A 82 2.47 -3.16 -18.61
C LEU A 82 2.44 -2.11 -19.72
N TYR A 83 1.43 -2.22 -20.60
CA TYR A 83 1.13 -1.24 -21.64
C TYR A 83 -0.26 -0.64 -21.38
N PRO A 84 -0.36 0.47 -20.66
CA PRO A 84 -1.63 1.10 -20.36
C PRO A 84 -2.13 1.92 -21.54
N LEU A 85 -3.44 1.85 -21.82
CA LEU A 85 -4.12 2.48 -22.93
C LEU A 85 -5.35 3.24 -22.39
N ALA A 86 -5.38 4.55 -22.64
CA ALA A 86 -6.55 5.39 -22.41
C ALA A 86 -7.41 5.49 -23.68
N VAL A 87 -8.61 6.02 -23.55
CA VAL A 87 -9.51 6.25 -24.71
C VAL A 87 -8.86 7.15 -25.77
N TYR A 88 -7.97 8.03 -25.34
CA TYR A 88 -7.24 8.98 -26.19
C TYR A 88 -5.80 8.54 -26.53
N SER A 89 -5.40 7.28 -26.23
CA SER A 89 -4.11 6.77 -26.66
C SER A 89 -4.07 6.59 -28.16
N PRO A 90 -3.05 7.14 -28.86
CA PRO A 90 -2.92 6.98 -30.32
C PRO A 90 -2.92 5.51 -30.74
N GLU A 91 -2.24 4.63 -29.99
CA GLU A 91 -2.15 3.19 -30.25
C GLU A 91 -3.52 2.52 -30.17
N TYR A 92 -4.31 2.86 -29.15
CA TYR A 92 -5.68 2.36 -29.01
C TYR A 92 -6.58 2.85 -30.14
N GLN A 93 -6.45 4.13 -30.51
CA GLN A 93 -7.21 4.72 -31.61
C GLN A 93 -6.80 4.16 -32.97
N ALA A 94 -5.53 3.81 -33.17
CA ALA A 94 -5.06 3.11 -34.38
C ALA A 94 -5.68 1.71 -34.49
N ALA A 95 -5.69 0.95 -33.41
CA ALA A 95 -6.31 -0.38 -33.35
C ALA A 95 -7.84 -0.33 -33.62
N LEU A 96 -8.53 0.65 -33.01
CA LEU A 96 -9.97 0.88 -33.25
C LEU A 96 -10.25 1.27 -34.70
N TRP A 97 -9.45 2.18 -35.27
CA TRP A 97 -9.59 2.60 -36.68
C TRP A 97 -9.46 1.42 -37.62
N ALA A 98 -8.43 0.59 -37.40
CA ALA A 98 -8.21 -0.60 -38.24
C ALA A 98 -9.42 -1.55 -38.21
N ARG A 99 -9.97 -1.81 -36.99
CA ARG A 99 -11.19 -2.61 -36.83
C ARG A 99 -12.40 -1.99 -37.52
N GLU A 100 -12.64 -0.68 -37.32
CA GLU A 100 -13.77 0.05 -37.94
C GLU A 100 -13.75 0.01 -39.44
N LYS A 101 -12.55 0.06 -40.06
CA LYS A 101 -12.34 0.03 -41.50
C LYS A 101 -12.14 -1.38 -42.06
N GLY A 102 -12.13 -2.41 -41.21
CA GLY A 102 -11.86 -3.80 -41.65
C GLY A 102 -10.42 -4.01 -42.12
N LYS A 103 -9.48 -3.21 -41.69
CA LYS A 103 -8.05 -3.29 -42.00
C LYS A 103 -7.31 -4.16 -40.98
N LYS A 104 -6.09 -4.60 -41.34
CA LYS A 104 -5.23 -5.37 -40.43
C LYS A 104 -4.49 -4.43 -39.48
N ALA A 105 -4.31 -4.85 -38.23
CA ALA A 105 -3.43 -4.19 -37.25
C ALA A 105 -2.53 -5.24 -36.58
N ARG A 106 -1.28 -4.86 -36.28
CA ARG A 106 -0.31 -5.67 -35.52
C ARG A 106 0.53 -4.78 -34.63
N PHE A 107 0.89 -5.29 -33.48
CA PHE A 107 2.03 -4.75 -32.74
C PHE A 107 3.33 -5.23 -33.41
N PHE A 108 4.38 -4.38 -33.36
CA PHE A 108 5.58 -4.65 -34.19
C PHE A 108 6.92 -4.40 -33.50
N ASP A 109 6.92 -4.13 -32.21
CA ASP A 109 8.12 -4.01 -31.38
C ASP A 109 8.64 -5.39 -30.91
N LEU A 110 9.74 -5.41 -30.16
CA LEU A 110 10.28 -6.62 -29.53
C LEU A 110 9.17 -7.39 -28.80
N PRO A 111 9.17 -8.73 -28.85
CA PRO A 111 8.23 -9.52 -28.05
C PRO A 111 8.42 -9.27 -26.56
N SER A 112 7.34 -9.30 -25.78
CA SER A 112 7.37 -9.14 -24.32
C SER A 112 8.32 -10.13 -23.61
N SER A 113 8.44 -11.34 -24.17
CA SER A 113 9.37 -12.36 -23.71
C SER A 113 10.86 -11.97 -23.84
N VAL A 114 11.19 -11.09 -24.78
CA VAL A 114 12.53 -10.54 -24.98
C VAL A 114 12.75 -9.35 -24.05
N PHE A 115 11.80 -8.42 -23.93
CA PHE A 115 11.87 -7.30 -23.00
C PHE A 115 12.17 -7.77 -21.58
N LEU A 116 11.38 -8.72 -21.08
CA LEU A 116 11.55 -9.28 -19.74
C LEU A 116 12.88 -10.04 -19.56
N ALA A 117 13.48 -10.53 -20.65
CA ALA A 117 14.80 -11.17 -20.60
C ALA A 117 15.96 -10.14 -20.61
N LEU A 118 15.77 -8.96 -21.18
CA LEU A 118 16.75 -7.85 -21.17
C LEU A 118 16.84 -7.24 -19.77
N GLU A 119 15.73 -6.92 -19.12
CA GLU A 119 15.70 -6.44 -17.73
C GLU A 119 16.41 -7.40 -16.74
N ASP A 120 16.44 -8.71 -17.05
CA ASP A 120 17.14 -9.71 -16.25
C ASP A 120 18.66 -9.55 -16.32
N GLN A 121 19.17 -9.17 -17.47
CA GLN A 121 20.61 -9.00 -17.66
C GLN A 121 21.11 -7.71 -16.98
N GLU A 122 20.30 -6.67 -16.95
CA GLU A 122 20.62 -5.41 -16.29
C GLU A 122 20.76 -5.61 -14.77
N LYS A 123 19.78 -6.24 -14.11
CA LYS A 123 19.82 -6.50 -12.66
C LYS A 123 20.95 -7.43 -12.24
N LEU A 124 21.29 -8.43 -13.05
CA LEU A 124 22.42 -9.33 -12.79
C LEU A 124 23.79 -8.64 -12.97
N SER A 125 23.87 -7.59 -13.80
CA SER A 125 25.08 -6.78 -13.95
C SER A 125 25.28 -5.79 -12.80
N GLU A 126 24.20 -5.32 -12.18
CA GLU A 126 24.22 -4.44 -11.01
C GLU A 126 24.57 -5.18 -9.71
N GLU A 127 24.20 -6.47 -9.57
CA GLU A 127 24.55 -7.32 -8.41
C GLU A 127 26.03 -7.76 -8.34
N ASN A 128 26.87 -7.45 -9.36
CA ASN A 128 28.30 -7.67 -9.37
C ASN A 128 29.08 -6.35 -9.53
N PRO A 129 29.09 -5.45 -8.55
CA PRO A 129 29.95 -4.27 -8.58
C PRO A 129 31.36 -4.66 -8.18
N GLY A 130 32.24 -4.88 -9.17
CA GLY A 130 33.66 -4.73 -8.95
C GLY A 130 33.96 -3.28 -8.54
N GLU A 131 34.39 -3.13 -7.28
CA GLU A 131 34.94 -1.94 -6.64
C GLU A 131 34.87 -0.61 -7.44
N LYS A 132 33.86 0.21 -7.16
CA LYS A 132 33.95 1.66 -7.28
C LYS A 132 33.13 2.33 -6.17
N ASP A 133 33.85 2.94 -5.25
CA ASP A 133 33.33 3.89 -4.25
C ASP A 133 32.38 4.91 -4.88
N LYS A 134 31.14 4.98 -4.43
CA LYS A 134 30.30 6.17 -4.56
C LYS A 134 29.45 6.34 -3.31
N GLU A 135 29.87 7.24 -2.46
CA GLU A 135 29.00 7.95 -1.50
C GLU A 135 28.06 8.89 -2.28
N GLY A 136 26.76 8.75 -2.08
CA GLY A 136 25.74 9.68 -2.56
C GLY A 136 24.32 9.12 -2.31
N PRO A 137 23.32 9.94 -1.95
CA PRO A 137 22.06 9.46 -1.41
C PRO A 137 21.16 8.77 -2.45
N GLU A 138 20.56 7.68 -2.03
CA GLU A 138 19.54 6.91 -2.76
C GLU A 138 18.30 7.75 -3.10
N ASN A 139 18.15 8.06 -4.39
CA ASN A 139 16.86 8.38 -4.98
C ASN A 139 16.73 7.56 -6.26
N GLY A 140 15.63 6.78 -6.37
CA GLY A 140 15.37 5.84 -7.44
C GLY A 140 15.59 6.44 -8.82
N ASP A 141 16.54 5.86 -9.54
CA ASP A 141 16.99 6.28 -10.86
C ASP A 141 16.00 5.77 -11.93
N THR A 142 15.13 6.67 -12.38
CA THR A 142 14.55 6.57 -13.73
C THR A 142 15.58 7.15 -14.68
N GLY A 143 16.34 6.26 -15.37
CA GLY A 143 17.50 6.63 -16.17
C GLY A 143 17.29 7.83 -17.10
N ASN A 144 18.23 8.73 -17.05
CA ASN A 144 18.70 9.78 -17.97
C ASN A 144 17.72 10.49 -18.95
N THR A 145 16.55 9.97 -19.24
CA THR A 145 15.51 10.65 -20.05
C THR A 145 14.91 11.85 -19.32
N GLY A 146 14.77 11.82 -18.00
CA GLY A 146 14.31 12.95 -17.20
C GLY A 146 15.21 14.17 -17.30
N ASP A 147 16.54 14.00 -17.40
CA ASP A 147 17.50 15.10 -17.56
C ASP A 147 17.42 15.75 -18.96
N VAL A 148 17.10 14.97 -20.00
CA VAL A 148 16.94 15.48 -21.37
C VAL A 148 15.66 16.31 -21.50
N TYR A 149 14.56 15.86 -20.91
CA TYR A 149 13.30 16.63 -20.87
C TYR A 149 13.49 17.92 -20.04
N ALA A 150 14.15 17.85 -18.90
CA ALA A 150 14.45 19.04 -18.08
C ALA A 150 15.29 20.07 -18.81
N ARG A 151 16.25 19.63 -19.65
CA ARG A 151 17.06 20.51 -20.51
C ARG A 151 16.25 21.16 -21.63
N LEU A 152 15.28 20.42 -22.19
CA LEU A 152 14.38 20.96 -23.20
C LEU A 152 13.46 22.03 -22.61
N ASP A 153 12.92 21.83 -21.43
CA ASP A 153 12.09 22.81 -20.74
C ASP A 153 12.87 24.05 -20.36
N GLN A 154 14.08 23.87 -19.85
CA GLN A 154 14.97 24.98 -19.53
C GLN A 154 15.32 25.80 -20.78
N ALA A 155 15.54 25.14 -21.93
CA ALA A 155 15.80 25.80 -23.20
C ALA A 155 14.55 26.49 -23.78
N ALA A 156 13.36 25.93 -23.55
CA ALA A 156 12.08 26.51 -23.97
C ALA A 156 11.55 27.58 -23.01
N GLY A 157 12.15 27.71 -21.79
CA GLY A 157 11.69 28.65 -20.76
C GLY A 157 10.38 28.21 -20.10
N THR A 158 10.01 26.93 -20.24
CA THR A 158 8.84 26.30 -19.60
C THR A 158 9.25 25.66 -18.29
N GLY A 159 8.40 25.73 -17.27
CA GLY A 159 8.76 25.30 -15.92
C GLY A 159 8.73 23.79 -15.69
N GLU A 160 8.04 23.05 -16.57
CA GLU A 160 7.84 21.59 -16.45
C GLU A 160 7.76 20.93 -17.84
N ASN A 161 8.25 19.69 -17.93
CA ASN A 161 8.39 18.87 -19.16
C ASN A 161 7.14 18.75 -20.04
N GLU A 162 5.96 18.77 -19.45
CA GLU A 162 4.70 18.57 -20.17
C GLU A 162 4.19 19.87 -20.81
N ASP A 163 4.54 21.04 -20.29
CA ASP A 163 4.07 22.32 -20.78
C ASP A 163 4.52 22.61 -22.21
N PHE A 164 5.78 22.34 -22.53
CA PHE A 164 6.30 22.49 -23.89
C PHE A 164 5.53 21.59 -24.88
N TRP A 165 5.36 20.32 -24.50
CA TRP A 165 4.61 19.38 -25.34
C TRP A 165 3.17 19.81 -25.52
N GLU A 166 2.51 20.23 -24.43
CA GLU A 166 1.12 20.65 -24.47
C GLU A 166 0.93 21.85 -25.39
N HIS A 167 1.73 22.89 -25.23
CA HIS A 167 1.64 24.09 -26.06
C HIS A 167 1.92 23.82 -27.53
N VAL A 168 2.94 23.05 -27.85
CA VAL A 168 3.41 22.88 -29.25
C VAL A 168 2.64 21.79 -29.98
N LEU A 169 2.29 20.70 -29.30
CA LEU A 169 1.77 19.51 -29.96
C LEU A 169 0.30 19.20 -29.63
N GLU A 170 -0.10 19.33 -28.36
CA GLU A 170 -1.50 19.04 -27.99
C GLU A 170 -2.47 20.09 -28.56
N HIS A 171 -2.01 21.30 -28.79
CA HIS A 171 -2.81 22.36 -29.43
C HIS A 171 -2.60 22.48 -30.94
N SER A 172 -1.82 21.58 -31.57
CA SER A 172 -1.65 21.57 -33.03
C SER A 172 -2.98 21.42 -33.76
N GLU A 173 -3.21 22.25 -34.80
CA GLU A 173 -4.47 22.27 -35.54
C GLU A 173 -4.49 21.34 -36.75
N THR A 174 -3.31 21.06 -37.34
CA THR A 174 -3.21 20.31 -38.58
C THR A 174 -2.39 19.00 -38.41
N PRO A 175 -2.76 17.90 -39.14
CA PRO A 175 -1.98 16.66 -39.11
C PRO A 175 -0.51 16.86 -39.51
N LYS A 176 -0.23 17.66 -40.51
CA LYS A 176 1.16 17.94 -40.95
C LYS A 176 1.94 18.71 -39.90
N GLY A 177 1.31 19.69 -39.24
CA GLY A 177 1.93 20.45 -38.14
C GLY A 177 2.30 19.54 -36.97
N TYR A 178 1.39 18.66 -36.56
CA TYR A 178 1.66 17.67 -35.51
C TYR A 178 2.80 16.71 -35.91
N GLN A 179 2.74 16.11 -37.13
CA GLN A 179 3.79 15.20 -37.59
C GLN A 179 5.17 15.84 -37.65
N MET A 180 5.26 17.07 -38.19
CA MET A 180 6.54 17.79 -38.27
C MET A 180 7.07 18.13 -36.88
N GLY A 181 6.21 18.61 -36.00
CA GLY A 181 6.56 18.92 -34.62
C GLY A 181 7.04 17.69 -33.86
N ALA A 182 6.30 16.60 -33.92
CA ALA A 182 6.66 15.32 -33.29
C ALA A 182 7.99 14.77 -33.84
N ALA A 183 8.20 14.84 -35.17
CA ALA A 183 9.43 14.35 -35.78
C ALA A 183 10.66 15.18 -35.43
N VAL A 184 10.53 16.51 -35.38
CA VAL A 184 11.63 17.40 -34.95
C VAL A 184 11.96 17.13 -33.48
N PHE A 185 10.94 17.06 -32.64
CA PHE A 185 11.08 16.77 -31.21
C PHE A 185 11.79 15.41 -31.00
N GLY A 186 11.30 14.35 -31.64
CA GLY A 186 11.89 13.01 -31.52
C GLY A 186 13.34 12.95 -32.00
N THR A 187 13.67 13.66 -33.09
CA THR A 187 15.05 13.73 -33.61
C THR A 187 15.98 14.47 -32.64
N GLU A 188 15.54 15.58 -32.07
CA GLU A 188 16.37 16.33 -31.09
C GLU A 188 16.51 15.56 -29.79
N LEU A 189 15.46 14.88 -29.33
CA LEU A 189 15.50 14.01 -28.16
C LEU A 189 16.53 12.89 -28.35
N ARG A 190 16.51 12.23 -29.52
CA ARG A 190 17.50 11.20 -29.88
C ARG A 190 18.92 11.75 -29.89
N ARG A 191 19.15 12.89 -30.54
CA ARG A 191 20.48 13.55 -30.59
C ARG A 191 21.04 13.89 -29.21
N LEU A 192 20.18 14.26 -28.27
CA LEU A 192 20.56 14.56 -26.90
C LEU A 192 20.90 13.30 -26.09
N SER A 193 20.20 12.21 -26.37
CA SER A 193 20.44 10.90 -25.70
C SER A 193 21.68 10.18 -26.27
N GLU A 194 22.01 10.32 -27.56
CA GLU A 194 23.21 9.70 -28.17
C GLU A 194 24.54 10.20 -27.58
N ASN A 195 24.54 11.34 -26.89
CA ASN A 195 25.75 11.84 -26.19
C ASN A 195 26.01 11.11 -24.85
N THR A 196 25.16 10.20 -24.46
CA THR A 196 25.30 9.34 -23.29
C THR A 196 25.37 7.89 -23.80
N GLU A 197 26.58 7.39 -24.11
CA GLU A 197 26.83 5.99 -24.49
C GLU A 197 26.37 5.06 -23.34
N GLY A 198 25.11 4.57 -23.40
CA GLY A 198 24.47 3.76 -22.37
C GLY A 198 23.75 2.53 -22.92
N GLU A 199 23.33 1.64 -22.02
CA GLU A 199 22.55 0.42 -22.31
C GLU A 199 21.22 0.75 -22.98
N THR A 200 20.57 1.84 -22.61
CA THR A 200 19.30 2.33 -23.17
C THR A 200 19.39 2.62 -24.69
N ASP A 201 20.53 3.11 -25.18
CA ASP A 201 20.72 3.32 -26.64
C ASP A 201 20.81 2.00 -27.41
N ARG A 202 21.42 0.97 -26.80
CA ARG A 202 21.46 -0.40 -27.36
C ARG A 202 20.08 -1.02 -27.44
N GLU A 203 19.28 -0.87 -26.42
CA GLU A 203 17.91 -1.38 -26.37
C GLU A 203 17.05 -0.70 -27.44
N ASN A 204 17.09 0.62 -27.55
CA ASN A 204 16.36 1.38 -28.55
C ASN A 204 16.72 0.95 -29.98
N ARG A 205 18.02 0.79 -30.29
CA ARG A 205 18.45 0.27 -31.60
C ARG A 205 17.96 -1.16 -31.85
N LEU A 206 17.96 -2.02 -30.83
CA LEU A 206 17.44 -3.37 -30.93
C LEU A 206 15.94 -3.38 -31.27
N ARG A 207 15.16 -2.52 -30.62
CA ARG A 207 13.74 -2.30 -30.87
C ARG A 207 13.50 -1.83 -32.30
N GLU A 208 14.21 -0.80 -32.74
CA GLU A 208 14.08 -0.23 -34.10
C GLU A 208 14.42 -1.24 -35.18
N ARG A 209 15.49 -2.02 -35.00
CA ARG A 209 15.85 -3.09 -35.94
C ARG A 209 14.80 -4.21 -35.97
N CYS A 210 14.16 -4.52 -34.85
CA CYS A 210 13.03 -5.46 -34.81
C CYS A 210 11.80 -4.89 -35.52
N MET A 211 11.46 -3.63 -35.28
CA MET A 211 10.36 -2.93 -35.95
C MET A 211 10.54 -2.95 -37.49
N LEU A 212 11.75 -2.66 -37.97
CA LEU A 212 12.09 -2.72 -39.40
C LEU A 212 11.97 -4.14 -39.97
N ARG A 213 12.34 -5.16 -39.17
CA ARG A 213 12.13 -6.56 -39.56
C ARG A 213 10.64 -6.90 -39.75
N GLU A 214 9.77 -6.45 -38.84
CA GLU A 214 8.33 -6.69 -38.98
C GLU A 214 7.72 -5.92 -40.14
N ILE A 215 8.20 -4.71 -40.47
CA ILE A 215 7.85 -3.99 -41.73
C ILE A 215 8.28 -4.81 -42.97
N LYS A 216 9.53 -5.27 -43.00
CA LYS A 216 10.06 -6.08 -44.12
C LYS A 216 9.23 -7.36 -44.30
N LYS A 217 8.93 -8.04 -43.20
CA LYS A 217 8.10 -9.25 -43.20
C LYS A 217 6.70 -8.98 -43.78
N ALA A 218 6.07 -7.86 -43.45
CA ALA A 218 4.78 -7.48 -44.01
C ALA A 218 4.84 -7.26 -45.52
N VAL A 219 5.95 -6.69 -46.01
CA VAL A 219 6.19 -6.53 -47.47
C VAL A 219 6.40 -7.90 -48.14
N GLU A 220 7.16 -8.80 -47.53
CA GLU A 220 7.36 -10.18 -48.00
C GLU A 220 6.05 -11.00 -47.99
N GLU A 221 5.13 -10.71 -47.11
CA GLU A 221 3.75 -11.26 -47.07
C GLU A 221 2.87 -10.71 -48.22
N GLY A 222 3.39 -9.78 -49.02
CA GLY A 222 2.72 -9.25 -50.22
C GLY A 222 1.95 -7.94 -50.01
N ILE A 223 2.14 -7.25 -48.88
CA ILE A 223 1.55 -5.94 -48.63
C ILE A 223 2.50 -4.86 -49.16
N PRO A 224 2.10 -4.05 -50.16
CA PRO A 224 2.95 -2.99 -50.70
C PRO A 224 3.39 -2.01 -49.58
N ALA A 225 4.63 -1.60 -49.58
CA ALA A 225 5.18 -0.72 -48.53
C ALA A 225 4.35 0.57 -48.38
N GLY A 226 3.93 1.21 -49.46
CA GLY A 226 3.04 2.37 -49.44
C GLY A 226 1.60 2.11 -48.94
N ARG A 227 1.27 0.86 -48.59
CA ARG A 227 -0.01 0.46 -47.96
C ARG A 227 0.17 0.03 -46.52
N ILE A 228 1.33 0.32 -45.93
CA ILE A 228 1.67 0.08 -44.53
C ILE A 228 1.78 1.43 -43.81
N ALA A 229 1.07 1.60 -42.73
CA ALA A 229 1.27 2.72 -41.78
C ALA A 229 1.92 2.17 -40.52
N ALA A 230 3.05 2.77 -40.07
CA ALA A 230 3.73 2.45 -38.84
C ALA A 230 3.58 3.62 -37.86
N VAL A 231 2.98 3.33 -36.71
CA VAL A 231 2.69 4.26 -35.63
C VAL A 231 3.64 3.94 -34.49
N THR A 232 4.56 4.87 -34.18
CA THR A 232 5.61 4.67 -33.18
C THR A 232 5.90 5.95 -32.43
N GLY A 233 6.49 5.86 -31.24
CA GLY A 233 6.98 7.02 -30.51
C GLY A 233 7.87 7.90 -31.38
N ALA A 234 7.71 9.20 -31.24
CA ALA A 234 8.43 10.18 -32.07
C ALA A 234 9.95 9.97 -32.06
N PHE A 235 10.50 9.48 -30.94
CA PHE A 235 11.91 9.12 -30.77
C PHE A 235 12.39 8.09 -31.79
N HIS A 236 11.59 7.05 -32.05
CA HIS A 236 11.97 5.93 -32.93
C HIS A 236 11.86 6.24 -34.43
N VAL A 237 11.14 7.31 -34.80
CA VAL A 237 10.97 7.66 -36.22
C VAL A 237 12.31 7.89 -36.94
N ALA A 238 13.24 8.59 -36.32
CA ALA A 238 14.59 8.83 -36.86
C ALA A 238 15.37 7.51 -37.00
N GLY A 239 15.33 6.67 -35.97
CA GLY A 239 15.99 5.36 -35.97
C GLY A 239 15.46 4.42 -37.06
N LEU A 240 14.14 4.41 -37.30
CA LEU A 240 13.55 3.63 -38.42
C LEU A 240 13.97 4.11 -39.82
N LEU A 241 14.46 5.33 -39.92
CA LEU A 241 15.00 5.88 -41.17
C LEU A 241 16.49 5.58 -41.36
N GLU A 242 17.23 5.34 -40.31
CA GLU A 242 18.69 5.21 -40.29
C GLU A 242 19.17 3.77 -40.09
N GLU A 243 18.45 2.96 -39.33
CA GLU A 243 18.81 1.59 -38.99
C GLU A 243 18.51 0.57 -40.12
N THR A 244 19.06 -0.62 -39.96
CA THR A 244 18.83 -1.76 -40.86
C THR A 244 17.98 -2.82 -40.16
N PRO A 245 17.10 -3.53 -40.95
CA PRO A 245 16.28 -4.61 -40.38
C PRO A 245 17.13 -5.70 -39.71
N MET A 246 16.69 -6.19 -38.57
CA MET A 246 17.25 -7.38 -37.94
C MET A 246 17.06 -8.60 -38.82
N THR A 247 18.08 -9.47 -38.91
CA THR A 247 17.97 -10.74 -39.62
C THR A 247 17.17 -11.78 -38.83
N ASP A 248 16.71 -12.85 -39.51
CA ASP A 248 16.00 -13.94 -38.83
C ASP A 248 16.90 -14.70 -37.86
N GLU A 249 18.18 -14.83 -38.17
CA GLU A 249 19.17 -15.46 -37.32
C GLU A 249 19.41 -14.63 -36.05
N GLU A 250 19.57 -13.32 -36.16
CA GLU A 250 19.70 -12.42 -35.02
C GLU A 250 18.45 -12.45 -34.13
N PHE A 251 17.26 -12.42 -34.76
CA PHE A 251 15.99 -12.48 -34.01
C PHE A 251 15.79 -13.80 -33.29
N ALA A 252 16.21 -14.93 -33.92
CA ALA A 252 16.15 -16.24 -33.29
C ALA A 252 17.14 -16.42 -32.11
N ALA A 253 18.27 -15.69 -32.16
CA ALA A 253 19.30 -15.71 -31.12
C ALA A 253 18.93 -14.90 -29.89
N LEU A 254 17.89 -14.05 -29.92
CA LEU A 254 17.46 -13.27 -28.76
C LEU A 254 17.01 -14.17 -27.61
N LYS A 255 17.51 -13.90 -26.40
CA LYS A 255 17.07 -14.58 -25.19
C LYS A 255 15.60 -14.29 -24.94
N ARG A 256 14.84 -15.30 -24.52
CA ARG A 256 13.39 -15.19 -24.26
C ARG A 256 13.06 -15.87 -22.95
N LEU A 257 12.11 -15.28 -22.22
CA LEU A 257 11.49 -15.91 -21.05
C LEU A 257 10.10 -16.43 -21.42
N PRO A 258 9.63 -17.51 -20.78
CA PRO A 258 8.24 -17.92 -20.89
C PRO A 258 7.35 -16.83 -20.29
N VAL A 259 6.34 -16.36 -21.02
CA VAL A 259 5.45 -15.28 -20.59
C VAL A 259 3.98 -15.65 -20.79
N HIS A 260 3.16 -15.19 -19.89
CA HIS A 260 1.71 -15.13 -20.04
C HIS A 260 1.28 -13.72 -20.39
N LYS A 261 0.22 -13.59 -21.17
CA LYS A 261 -0.30 -12.29 -21.63
C LYS A 261 -1.78 -12.19 -21.31
N THR A 262 -2.22 -11.02 -20.85
CA THR A 262 -3.62 -10.77 -20.50
C THR A 262 -3.98 -9.31 -20.69
N LEU A 263 -5.28 -9.04 -20.85
CA LEU A 263 -5.85 -7.70 -20.72
C LEU A 263 -6.32 -7.51 -19.28
N MET A 264 -6.15 -6.30 -18.77
CA MET A 264 -6.65 -5.94 -17.44
C MET A 264 -7.31 -4.56 -17.46
N PRO A 265 -8.34 -4.32 -16.64
CA PRO A 265 -8.81 -2.97 -16.38
C PRO A 265 -7.68 -2.13 -15.79
N TYR A 266 -7.69 -0.84 -16.08
CA TYR A 266 -6.72 0.09 -15.54
C TYR A 266 -7.42 1.31 -14.96
N SER A 267 -6.74 2.15 -14.17
CA SER A 267 -7.31 3.36 -13.60
C SER A 267 -6.51 4.60 -14.01
N TYR A 268 -7.17 5.76 -14.06
CA TYR A 268 -6.49 7.02 -14.29
C TYR A 268 -5.50 7.36 -13.16
N PHE A 269 -5.79 6.92 -11.93
CA PHE A 269 -4.85 7.07 -10.82
C PHE A 269 -3.51 6.37 -11.09
N ARG A 270 -3.54 5.12 -11.58
CA ARG A 270 -2.31 4.41 -11.97
C ARG A 270 -1.69 4.93 -13.26
N LEU A 271 -2.49 5.45 -14.16
CA LEU A 271 -2.01 6.09 -15.39
C LEU A 271 -1.31 7.42 -15.08
N SER A 272 -1.69 8.11 -14.02
CA SER A 272 -0.98 9.30 -13.56
C SER A 272 0.42 8.90 -13.08
N GLY A 273 1.46 9.64 -13.49
CA GLY A 273 2.88 9.33 -13.23
C GLY A 273 3.29 9.11 -11.77
N LEU A 274 2.33 9.24 -10.83
CA LEU A 274 2.51 8.95 -9.40
C LEU A 274 2.66 7.45 -9.08
N SER A 275 2.37 6.57 -10.04
CA SER A 275 2.36 5.11 -9.84
C SER A 275 3.53 4.34 -10.46
N GLY A 276 4.59 5.03 -10.90
CA GLY A 276 5.85 4.40 -11.31
C GLY A 276 5.96 3.92 -12.77
N TYR A 277 4.97 4.20 -13.63
CA TYR A 277 5.10 3.94 -15.06
C TYR A 277 5.70 5.17 -15.76
N GLY A 278 6.93 5.04 -16.26
CA GLY A 278 7.73 6.16 -16.80
C GLY A 278 7.14 6.91 -18.01
N ALA A 279 6.13 6.35 -18.71
CA ALA A 279 5.38 7.00 -19.79
C ALA A 279 3.99 7.47 -19.33
N GLY A 280 3.76 7.66 -18.03
CA GLY A 280 2.49 8.10 -17.47
C GLY A 280 2.13 9.53 -17.90
N ASN A 281 0.88 9.89 -17.70
CA ASN A 281 0.33 11.21 -17.93
C ASN A 281 -0.11 11.79 -16.59
N ARG A 282 0.42 12.95 -16.18
CA ARG A 282 0.14 13.56 -14.87
C ARG A 282 -1.34 13.90 -14.66
N ALA A 283 -2.07 14.18 -15.74
CA ALA A 283 -3.45 14.68 -15.69
C ALA A 283 -4.39 13.91 -16.64
N PRO A 284 -4.58 12.60 -16.48
CA PRO A 284 -5.32 11.77 -17.45
C PRO A 284 -6.77 12.20 -17.66
N ALA A 285 -7.47 12.67 -16.63
CA ALA A 285 -8.85 13.15 -16.78
C ALA A 285 -8.91 14.50 -17.51
N TYR A 286 -7.91 15.37 -17.36
CA TYR A 286 -7.80 16.59 -18.14
C TYR A 286 -7.54 16.30 -19.64
N TYR A 287 -6.65 15.36 -19.95
CA TYR A 287 -6.38 14.95 -21.34
C TYR A 287 -7.60 14.26 -21.98
N GLU A 288 -8.43 13.58 -21.20
CA GLU A 288 -9.74 13.12 -21.70
C GLU A 288 -10.66 14.28 -22.09
N LEU A 289 -10.64 15.40 -21.34
CA LEU A 289 -11.40 16.61 -21.74
C LEU A 289 -10.88 17.22 -23.03
N LEU A 290 -9.57 17.23 -23.25
CA LEU A 290 -8.99 17.68 -24.52
C LEU A 290 -9.46 16.77 -25.68
N TRP A 291 -9.44 15.45 -25.48
CA TRP A 291 -9.95 14.48 -26.45
C TRP A 291 -11.44 14.73 -26.79
N GLU A 292 -12.28 14.91 -25.78
CA GLU A 292 -13.70 15.23 -25.98
C GLU A 292 -13.90 16.55 -26.72
N GLY A 293 -13.09 17.56 -26.42
CA GLY A 293 -13.09 18.84 -27.14
C GLY A 293 -12.77 18.66 -28.63
N ARG A 294 -11.74 17.86 -28.95
CA ARG A 294 -11.38 17.53 -30.34
C ARG A 294 -12.52 16.84 -31.09
N LYS A 295 -13.18 15.86 -30.46
CA LYS A 295 -14.34 15.15 -31.03
C LYS A 295 -15.52 16.08 -31.31
N ARG A 296 -15.69 17.13 -30.50
CA ARG A 296 -16.76 18.14 -30.66
C ARG A 296 -16.39 19.27 -31.60
N GLY A 297 -15.13 19.37 -32.01
CA GLY A 297 -14.63 20.50 -32.80
C GLY A 297 -14.59 21.81 -32.00
N GLN A 298 -14.42 21.75 -30.67
CA GLN A 298 -14.40 22.89 -29.75
C GLN A 298 -13.04 22.95 -29.04
N ALA A 299 -12.16 23.84 -29.48
CA ALA A 299 -10.79 23.95 -28.97
C ALA A 299 -10.74 24.28 -27.47
N ASP A 300 -11.63 25.18 -27.00
CA ASP A 300 -11.65 25.67 -25.62
C ASP A 300 -12.42 24.72 -24.65
N TYR A 301 -12.99 23.62 -25.16
CA TYR A 301 -13.82 22.70 -24.36
C TYR A 301 -13.06 22.17 -23.14
N GLY A 302 -11.82 21.72 -23.32
CA GLY A 302 -10.98 21.20 -22.25
C GLY A 302 -10.77 22.23 -21.14
N ALA A 303 -10.36 23.44 -21.48
CA ALA A 303 -10.13 24.53 -20.54
C ALA A 303 -11.38 24.92 -19.77
N ILE A 304 -12.51 25.10 -20.50
CA ILE A 304 -13.81 25.49 -19.90
C ILE A 304 -14.27 24.38 -18.93
N GLN A 305 -14.21 23.10 -19.33
CA GLN A 305 -14.68 22.00 -18.50
C GLN A 305 -13.78 21.77 -17.29
N TYR A 306 -12.48 21.94 -17.42
CA TYR A 306 -11.55 21.86 -16.31
C TYR A 306 -11.91 22.86 -15.20
N LEU A 307 -11.98 24.15 -15.52
CA LEU A 307 -12.32 25.18 -14.56
C LEU A 307 -13.75 25.04 -14.00
N ALA A 308 -14.69 24.60 -14.83
CA ALA A 308 -16.08 24.38 -14.40
C ALA A 308 -16.19 23.21 -13.42
N ARG A 309 -15.46 22.10 -13.63
CA ARG A 309 -15.41 20.96 -12.70
C ARG A 309 -14.74 21.34 -11.38
N LEU A 310 -13.64 22.10 -11.45
CA LEU A 310 -12.95 22.64 -10.28
C LEU A 310 -13.90 23.47 -9.41
N ALA A 311 -14.64 24.42 -10.03
CA ALA A 311 -15.66 25.21 -9.35
C ALA A 311 -16.80 24.36 -8.78
N ALA A 312 -17.24 23.34 -9.51
CA ALA A 312 -18.30 22.45 -9.05
C ALA A 312 -17.86 21.64 -7.82
N PHE A 313 -16.61 21.15 -7.80
CA PHE A 313 -16.01 20.46 -6.65
C PHE A 313 -15.97 21.40 -5.43
N GLN A 314 -15.41 22.60 -5.57
CA GLN A 314 -15.32 23.59 -4.49
C GLN A 314 -16.69 23.92 -3.89
N ARG A 315 -17.72 24.14 -4.73
CA ARG A 315 -19.07 24.36 -4.26
C ARG A 315 -19.65 23.20 -3.47
N LYS A 316 -19.35 21.98 -3.87
CA LYS A 316 -19.77 20.76 -3.16
C LYS A 316 -19.14 20.66 -1.78
N GLU A 317 -17.88 21.08 -1.66
CA GLU A 317 -17.16 21.13 -0.37
C GLU A 317 -17.53 22.34 0.50
N GLY A 318 -18.45 23.20 0.04
CA GLY A 318 -18.94 24.34 0.79
C GLY A 318 -18.21 25.66 0.51
N ASN A 319 -17.25 25.68 -0.41
CA ASN A 319 -16.51 26.88 -0.81
C ASN A 319 -17.27 27.58 -1.95
N PRO A 320 -17.77 28.82 -1.76
CA PRO A 320 -18.59 29.50 -2.76
C PRO A 320 -17.71 30.08 -3.89
N VAL A 321 -17.50 29.32 -4.94
CA VAL A 321 -16.86 29.83 -6.17
C VAL A 321 -17.93 30.31 -7.13
N SER A 322 -17.85 31.58 -7.56
CA SER A 322 -18.82 32.23 -8.49
C SER A 322 -18.52 31.87 -9.95
N SER A 323 -19.52 32.04 -10.83
CA SER A 323 -19.30 31.90 -12.27
C SER A 323 -18.40 32.99 -12.84
N ALA A 324 -18.36 34.17 -12.20
CA ALA A 324 -17.48 35.27 -12.58
C ALA A 324 -16.00 34.88 -12.37
N GLU A 325 -15.66 34.28 -11.24
CA GLU A 325 -14.30 33.77 -10.94
C GLU A 325 -13.84 32.75 -11.97
N VAL A 326 -14.73 31.83 -12.38
CA VAL A 326 -14.42 30.83 -13.43
C VAL A 326 -14.13 31.52 -14.78
N ILE A 327 -14.92 32.52 -15.16
CA ILE A 327 -14.73 33.30 -16.40
C ILE A 327 -13.42 34.09 -16.35
N GLU A 328 -13.12 34.75 -15.22
CA GLU A 328 -11.88 35.50 -15.05
C GLU A 328 -10.66 34.58 -15.01
N ALA A 329 -10.75 33.36 -14.38
CA ALA A 329 -9.70 32.37 -14.42
C ALA A 329 -9.39 31.93 -15.85
N LEU A 330 -10.43 31.66 -16.67
CA LEU A 330 -10.24 31.29 -18.07
C LEU A 330 -9.61 32.43 -18.88
N ARG A 331 -10.07 33.68 -18.63
CA ARG A 331 -9.54 34.86 -19.29
C ARG A 331 -8.08 35.12 -18.95
N LEU A 332 -7.72 34.94 -17.67
CA LEU A 332 -6.36 35.10 -17.20
C LEU A 332 -5.45 34.01 -17.79
N ALA A 333 -5.88 32.76 -17.77
CA ALA A 333 -5.12 31.64 -18.39
C ALA A 333 -4.86 31.91 -19.88
N GLY A 334 -5.87 32.33 -20.64
CA GLY A 334 -5.69 32.69 -22.04
C GLY A 334 -4.81 33.93 -22.26
N ALA A 335 -4.72 34.84 -21.28
CA ALA A 335 -3.80 35.98 -21.34
C ALA A 335 -2.36 35.51 -21.07
N LEU A 336 -2.14 34.62 -20.12
CA LEU A 336 -0.82 34.01 -19.82
C LEU A 336 -0.30 33.26 -21.04
N ALA A 337 -1.10 32.41 -21.66
CA ALA A 337 -0.74 31.71 -22.89
C ALA A 337 -0.26 32.67 -23.98
N ARG A 338 -1.05 33.76 -24.23
CA ARG A 338 -0.67 34.76 -25.25
C ARG A 338 0.58 35.53 -24.91
N LEU A 339 0.86 35.82 -23.64
CA LEU A 339 2.13 36.43 -23.22
C LEU A 339 3.33 35.52 -23.54
N ASN A 340 3.12 34.23 -23.46
CA ASN A 340 4.14 33.22 -23.80
C ASN A 340 4.16 32.88 -25.31
N GLY A 341 3.34 33.53 -26.13
CA GLY A 341 3.30 33.36 -27.60
C GLY A 341 2.42 32.20 -28.09
N TYR A 342 1.52 31.67 -27.23
CA TYR A 342 0.63 30.56 -27.53
C TYR A 342 -0.85 31.04 -27.66
N GLU A 343 -1.65 30.35 -28.47
CA GLU A 343 -3.05 30.71 -28.69
C GLU A 343 -3.96 30.13 -27.60
N ASN A 344 -3.70 28.90 -27.17
CA ASN A 344 -4.50 28.16 -26.19
C ASN A 344 -3.75 28.02 -24.86
N PRO A 345 -4.44 28.11 -23.72
CA PRO A 345 -3.83 27.92 -22.42
C PRO A 345 -3.46 26.44 -22.18
N SER A 346 -2.29 26.21 -21.60
CA SER A 346 -1.89 24.90 -21.05
C SER A 346 -2.58 24.61 -19.73
N LEU A 347 -2.43 23.37 -19.23
CA LEU A 347 -2.88 23.02 -17.88
C LEU A 347 -2.26 23.93 -16.81
N GLN A 348 -0.99 24.30 -16.98
CA GLN A 348 -0.30 25.19 -16.02
C GLN A 348 -0.91 26.61 -16.05
N ASP A 349 -1.17 27.18 -17.23
CA ASP A 349 -1.86 28.46 -17.35
C ASP A 349 -3.24 28.43 -16.68
N LEU A 350 -3.97 27.31 -16.82
CA LEU A 350 -5.28 27.13 -16.18
C LEU A 350 -5.16 27.01 -14.65
N LYS A 351 -4.13 26.35 -14.13
CA LYS A 351 -3.86 26.26 -12.69
C LYS A 351 -3.52 27.62 -12.10
N ASP A 352 -2.69 28.40 -12.78
CA ASP A 352 -2.32 29.76 -12.37
C ASP A 352 -3.54 30.70 -12.39
N GLY A 353 -4.35 30.62 -13.44
CA GLY A 353 -5.61 31.35 -13.53
C GLY A 353 -6.60 30.98 -12.43
N ALA A 354 -6.74 29.68 -12.14
CA ALA A 354 -7.59 29.18 -11.06
C ALA A 354 -7.07 29.60 -9.68
N ALA A 355 -5.77 29.47 -9.42
CA ALA A 355 -5.15 29.89 -8.17
C ALA A 355 -5.38 31.40 -7.89
N ALA A 356 -5.20 32.22 -8.92
CA ALA A 356 -5.38 33.67 -8.78
C ALA A 356 -6.85 34.08 -8.56
N CYS A 357 -7.79 33.51 -9.32
CA CYS A 357 -9.18 33.96 -9.34
C CYS A 357 -10.11 33.18 -8.42
N MET A 358 -9.89 31.84 -8.28
CA MET A 358 -10.75 30.93 -7.52
C MET A 358 -10.15 30.57 -6.15
N GLY A 359 -8.81 30.51 -6.05
CA GLY A 359 -8.06 30.24 -4.81
C GLY A 359 -7.55 31.51 -4.12
N HIS A 360 -7.93 32.70 -4.61
CA HIS A 360 -7.55 34.01 -4.03
C HIS A 360 -6.05 34.16 -3.76
N GLY A 361 -5.23 33.55 -4.63
CA GLY A 361 -3.77 33.52 -4.54
C GLY A 361 -3.21 32.33 -3.74
N ASN A 362 -4.05 31.44 -3.21
CA ASN A 362 -3.65 30.26 -2.47
C ASN A 362 -4.00 28.96 -3.22
N ILE A 363 -3.03 28.35 -3.89
CA ILE A 363 -3.23 27.10 -4.62
C ILE A 363 -3.59 25.93 -3.69
N GLY A 364 -3.19 25.98 -2.41
CA GLY A 364 -3.48 24.94 -1.42
C GLY A 364 -4.98 24.72 -1.20
N GLU A 365 -5.81 25.76 -1.34
CA GLU A 365 -7.26 25.64 -1.22
C GLU A 365 -7.91 24.87 -2.38
N LEU A 366 -7.22 24.79 -3.51
CA LEU A 366 -7.69 24.10 -4.72
C LEU A 366 -7.05 22.73 -4.92
N SER A 367 -6.04 22.35 -4.14
CA SER A 367 -5.20 21.16 -4.37
C SER A 367 -5.99 19.86 -4.49
N VAL A 368 -6.99 19.63 -3.63
CA VAL A 368 -7.84 18.44 -3.68
C VAL A 368 -8.75 18.44 -4.91
N ALA A 369 -9.33 19.62 -5.23
CA ALA A 369 -10.16 19.77 -6.41
C ALA A 369 -9.36 19.62 -7.72
N MET A 370 -8.11 20.09 -7.74
CA MET A 370 -7.18 19.89 -8.86
C MET A 370 -6.87 18.41 -9.03
N ALA A 371 -6.49 17.71 -7.97
CA ALA A 371 -6.21 16.27 -8.03
C ALA A 371 -7.42 15.47 -8.54
N ASP A 372 -8.62 15.76 -8.08
CA ASP A 372 -9.85 15.09 -8.56
C ASP A 372 -10.13 15.40 -10.04
N THR A 373 -9.88 16.63 -10.49
CA THR A 373 -10.19 17.06 -11.87
C THR A 373 -9.11 16.66 -12.86
N GLU A 374 -7.85 16.65 -12.45
CA GLU A 374 -6.69 16.32 -13.29
C GLU A 374 -6.50 14.82 -13.43
N ILE A 375 -6.51 14.10 -12.31
CA ILE A 375 -6.33 12.64 -12.30
C ILE A 375 -7.67 11.94 -12.50
N GLY A 376 -8.69 12.34 -11.74
CA GLY A 376 -10.02 11.73 -11.77
C GLY A 376 -10.06 10.33 -11.16
N THR A 377 -11.25 9.77 -11.16
CA THR A 377 -11.53 8.42 -10.61
C THR A 377 -11.98 7.45 -11.70
N THR A 378 -11.71 7.76 -12.97
CA THR A 378 -12.15 6.94 -14.11
C THR A 378 -11.41 5.60 -14.11
N MET A 379 -12.19 4.56 -14.35
CA MET A 379 -11.76 3.18 -14.27
C MET A 379 -12.27 2.43 -15.47
N GLY A 380 -11.39 1.63 -16.06
CA GLY A 380 -11.72 0.81 -17.19
C GLY A 380 -12.50 -0.44 -16.81
N SER A 381 -13.10 -1.06 -17.80
CA SER A 381 -13.77 -2.35 -17.63
C SER A 381 -13.65 -3.23 -18.88
N LEU A 382 -13.57 -4.53 -18.63
CA LEU A 382 -13.55 -5.57 -19.67
C LEU A 382 -14.86 -6.37 -19.63
N PRO A 383 -15.40 -6.79 -20.79
CA PRO A 383 -16.57 -7.67 -20.85
C PRO A 383 -16.23 -9.07 -20.34
N GLN A 384 -17.25 -9.81 -19.91
CA GLN A 384 -17.09 -11.20 -19.52
C GLN A 384 -16.58 -12.06 -20.69
N GLY A 385 -15.57 -12.90 -20.41
CA GLY A 385 -14.99 -13.83 -21.40
C GLY A 385 -13.80 -13.25 -22.17
N VAL A 386 -13.39 -12.01 -21.93
CA VAL A 386 -12.10 -11.48 -22.37
C VAL A 386 -11.06 -11.90 -21.33
N SER A 387 -10.05 -12.62 -21.78
CA SER A 387 -8.85 -13.06 -21.07
C SER A 387 -8.93 -12.92 -19.52
N GLN A 388 -9.50 -13.93 -18.84
CA GLN A 388 -9.50 -13.98 -17.38
C GLN A 388 -8.35 -14.86 -16.91
N THR A 389 -7.60 -14.38 -15.92
CA THR A 389 -6.61 -15.21 -15.24
C THR A 389 -7.28 -16.33 -14.45
N SER A 390 -6.53 -17.41 -14.18
CA SER A 390 -7.01 -18.55 -13.37
C SER A 390 -7.55 -18.08 -12.00
N VAL A 391 -6.87 -17.14 -11.35
CA VAL A 391 -7.28 -16.57 -10.05
C VAL A 391 -8.56 -15.75 -10.16
N GLN A 392 -8.74 -14.95 -11.24
CA GLN A 392 -10.00 -14.23 -11.47
C GLN A 392 -11.17 -15.19 -11.66
N ALA A 393 -10.96 -16.27 -12.41
CA ALA A 393 -11.99 -17.29 -12.60
C ALA A 393 -12.34 -18.00 -11.28
N ASP A 394 -11.33 -18.30 -10.45
CA ASP A 394 -11.54 -18.88 -9.12
C ASP A 394 -12.25 -17.91 -8.16
N PHE A 395 -11.85 -16.65 -8.14
CA PHE A 395 -12.50 -15.60 -7.35
C PHE A 395 -13.98 -15.48 -7.69
N ASN A 396 -14.33 -15.40 -8.98
CA ASN A 396 -15.72 -15.32 -9.43
C ASN A 396 -16.53 -16.56 -9.05
N ARG A 397 -15.95 -17.77 -9.17
CA ARG A 397 -16.56 -19.02 -8.69
C ARG A 397 -16.83 -18.99 -7.19
N ASN A 398 -15.89 -18.47 -6.40
CA ASN A 398 -16.04 -18.34 -4.96
C ASN A 398 -17.10 -17.30 -4.59
N LEU A 399 -17.17 -16.14 -5.28
CA LEU A 399 -18.25 -15.16 -5.06
C LEU A 399 -19.62 -15.79 -5.28
N ALA A 400 -19.81 -16.55 -6.37
CA ALA A 400 -21.07 -17.24 -6.65
C ALA A 400 -21.38 -18.31 -5.59
N ARG A 401 -20.41 -19.19 -5.28
CA ARG A 401 -20.54 -20.27 -4.29
C ARG A 401 -20.91 -19.74 -2.90
N LEU A 402 -20.27 -18.62 -2.50
CA LEU A 402 -20.42 -17.99 -1.18
C LEU A 402 -21.56 -16.96 -1.13
N LYS A 403 -22.28 -16.75 -2.24
CA LYS A 403 -23.36 -15.75 -2.38
C LYS A 403 -22.91 -14.35 -2.01
N LEU A 404 -21.71 -13.97 -2.49
CA LEU A 404 -21.10 -12.66 -2.29
C LEU A 404 -21.20 -11.77 -3.54
N GLU A 405 -21.77 -12.23 -4.66
CA GLU A 405 -21.88 -11.50 -5.93
C GLU A 405 -22.54 -10.13 -5.78
N ARG A 406 -23.54 -10.03 -4.90
CA ARG A 406 -24.25 -8.76 -4.63
C ARG A 406 -23.34 -7.66 -4.09
N PHE A 407 -22.22 -8.03 -3.45
CA PHE A 407 -21.25 -7.10 -2.89
C PHE A 407 -20.23 -6.60 -3.93
N ARG A 408 -20.29 -7.07 -5.17
CA ARG A 408 -19.51 -6.53 -6.29
C ARG A 408 -20.11 -5.19 -6.73
N SER A 409 -19.99 -4.21 -5.86
CA SER A 409 -20.53 -2.86 -6.01
C SER A 409 -19.48 -1.82 -5.61
N VAL A 410 -19.47 -0.69 -6.30
CA VAL A 410 -18.57 0.45 -5.99
C VAL A 410 -18.88 1.05 -4.61
N THR A 411 -20.13 0.96 -4.16
CA THR A 411 -20.54 1.40 -2.82
C THR A 411 -20.20 0.34 -1.79
N ALA A 412 -19.47 0.73 -0.75
CA ALA A 412 -19.15 -0.17 0.36
C ALA A 412 -20.42 -0.67 1.07
N GLN A 413 -20.52 -1.98 1.27
CA GLN A 413 -21.60 -2.63 1.96
C GLN A 413 -21.08 -3.41 3.15
N VAL A 414 -21.83 -3.40 4.25
CA VAL A 414 -21.47 -4.12 5.47
C VAL A 414 -21.99 -5.56 5.41
N LEU A 415 -21.14 -6.50 5.80
CA LEU A 415 -21.46 -7.91 5.95
C LEU A 415 -21.11 -8.36 7.37
N ASP A 416 -22.13 -8.71 8.16
CA ASP A 416 -21.97 -9.33 9.46
C ASP A 416 -21.99 -10.87 9.30
N LEU A 417 -20.97 -11.54 9.85
CA LEU A 417 -20.81 -12.98 9.85
C LEU A 417 -21.00 -13.55 11.27
N ASP A 418 -21.70 -14.67 11.38
CA ASP A 418 -21.75 -15.53 12.57
C ASP A 418 -21.10 -16.87 12.23
N LEU A 419 -19.89 -17.11 12.75
CA LEU A 419 -19.06 -18.26 12.38
C LEU A 419 -19.54 -19.58 12.98
N ARG A 420 -20.52 -19.55 13.88
CA ARG A 420 -21.05 -20.74 14.52
C ARG A 420 -21.89 -21.58 13.53
N GLU A 421 -21.96 -22.86 13.76
CA GLU A 421 -22.78 -23.77 12.98
C GLU A 421 -24.28 -23.41 13.05
N LYS A 422 -24.90 -23.24 11.88
CA LYS A 422 -26.35 -23.01 11.79
C LYS A 422 -27.09 -24.33 11.84
N LEU A 423 -27.45 -24.79 13.04
CA LEU A 423 -28.11 -26.07 13.30
C LEU A 423 -29.51 -26.22 12.63
N THR A 424 -30.11 -25.13 12.17
CA THR A 424 -31.40 -25.12 11.51
C THR A 424 -31.37 -25.54 10.04
N VAL A 425 -30.19 -25.74 9.46
CA VAL A 425 -30.03 -25.98 8.02
C VAL A 425 -29.55 -27.40 7.77
N LYS A 426 -30.17 -28.08 6.78
CA LYS A 426 -29.94 -29.51 6.48
C LYS A 426 -28.64 -29.80 5.72
N SER A 427 -28.06 -28.79 5.04
CA SER A 427 -26.82 -28.94 4.24
C SER A 427 -25.62 -28.44 5.02
N GLU A 428 -24.58 -29.23 5.14
CA GLU A 428 -23.31 -28.84 5.79
C GLU A 428 -22.72 -27.55 5.17
N GLN A 429 -22.78 -27.42 3.85
CA GLN A 429 -22.29 -26.23 3.15
C GLN A 429 -23.05 -24.95 3.57
N ALA A 430 -24.36 -25.07 3.82
CA ALA A 430 -25.17 -23.94 4.25
C ALA A 430 -25.02 -23.69 5.76
N ALA A 431 -24.76 -24.73 6.57
CA ALA A 431 -24.50 -24.61 8.01
C ALA A 431 -23.25 -23.80 8.32
N PHE A 432 -22.22 -23.94 7.48
CA PHE A 432 -20.93 -23.26 7.64
C PHE A 432 -20.68 -22.16 6.58
N LEU A 433 -21.74 -21.61 5.97
CA LEU A 433 -21.60 -20.60 4.92
C LEU A 433 -20.80 -19.37 5.40
N ASP A 434 -21.11 -18.86 6.59
CA ASP A 434 -20.44 -17.67 7.12
C ASP A 434 -19.00 -17.96 7.53
N LEU A 435 -18.69 -19.17 8.01
CA LEU A 435 -17.32 -19.61 8.24
C LEU A 435 -16.51 -19.66 6.92
N ASN A 436 -17.08 -20.23 5.86
CA ASN A 436 -16.43 -20.29 4.55
C ASN A 436 -16.25 -18.88 3.93
N ARG A 437 -17.19 -17.96 4.17
CA ARG A 437 -17.02 -16.54 3.81
C ARG A 437 -15.86 -15.91 4.55
N SER A 438 -15.78 -16.12 5.85
CA SER A 438 -14.66 -15.64 6.67
C SER A 438 -13.31 -16.13 6.13
N PHE A 439 -13.15 -17.42 5.87
CA PHE A 439 -11.92 -17.98 5.29
C PHE A 439 -11.55 -17.29 3.97
N PHE A 440 -12.52 -17.15 3.07
CA PHE A 440 -12.28 -16.51 1.78
C PHE A 440 -11.89 -15.04 1.93
N LEU A 441 -12.59 -14.26 2.77
CA LEU A 441 -12.28 -12.85 2.98
C LEU A 441 -10.93 -12.63 3.65
N HIS A 442 -10.53 -13.50 4.59
CA HIS A 442 -9.19 -13.46 5.18
C HIS A 442 -8.10 -13.79 4.16
N ARG A 443 -8.32 -14.75 3.23
CA ARG A 443 -7.39 -15.03 2.13
C ARG A 443 -7.19 -13.81 1.24
N LEU A 444 -8.26 -13.09 0.90
CA LEU A 444 -8.17 -11.84 0.13
C LEU A 444 -7.36 -10.78 0.88
N ARG A 445 -7.52 -10.69 2.20
CA ARG A 445 -6.75 -9.75 3.03
C ARG A 445 -5.25 -10.08 3.03
N ILE A 446 -4.88 -11.36 3.11
CA ILE A 446 -3.47 -11.79 3.04
C ILE A 446 -2.84 -11.46 1.68
N LEU A 447 -3.63 -11.53 0.63
CA LEU A 447 -3.22 -11.14 -0.73
C LEU A 447 -3.27 -9.63 -0.98
N HIS A 448 -3.61 -8.85 0.06
CA HIS A 448 -3.80 -7.40 -0.03
C HIS A 448 -4.85 -6.96 -1.05
N ILE A 449 -5.86 -7.82 -1.31
CA ILE A 449 -6.95 -7.50 -2.22
C ILE A 449 -7.96 -6.63 -1.49
N SER A 450 -8.11 -5.38 -1.92
CA SER A 450 -8.89 -4.32 -1.29
C SER A 450 -10.42 -4.50 -1.37
N PHE A 451 -10.90 -5.63 -1.91
CA PHE A 451 -12.32 -6.00 -1.92
C PHE A 451 -12.92 -6.10 -0.52
N ALA A 452 -12.16 -6.56 0.45
CA ALA A 452 -12.64 -6.86 1.79
C ALA A 452 -11.78 -6.20 2.87
N CYS A 453 -12.40 -5.36 3.69
CA CYS A 453 -11.78 -4.73 4.85
C CYS A 453 -12.51 -5.20 6.12
N LEU A 454 -11.76 -5.73 7.08
CA LEU A 454 -12.30 -6.10 8.39
C LEU A 454 -12.55 -4.80 9.17
N SER A 455 -13.80 -4.57 9.56
CA SER A 455 -14.15 -3.41 10.40
C SER A 455 -13.79 -3.73 11.84
N ASP A 456 -13.06 -2.82 12.51
CA ASP A 456 -12.81 -2.94 13.94
C ASP A 456 -14.13 -2.96 14.70
N SER A 457 -14.50 -4.13 15.18
CA SER A 457 -15.54 -4.22 16.19
C SER A 457 -14.93 -3.81 17.52
N ARG A 458 -15.51 -2.85 18.24
CA ARG A 458 -15.15 -2.50 19.61
C ARG A 458 -15.29 -3.68 20.61
N GLN A 459 -15.70 -4.83 20.12
CA GLN A 459 -15.78 -6.09 20.87
C GLN A 459 -14.48 -6.89 20.62
N THR A 460 -13.48 -6.67 21.44
CA THR A 460 -12.20 -7.37 21.41
C THR A 460 -12.28 -8.87 21.74
N GLU A 461 -13.42 -9.38 22.21
CA GLU A 461 -13.54 -10.74 22.75
C GLU A 461 -14.45 -11.70 21.97
N ALA A 462 -15.27 -11.24 21.01
CA ALA A 462 -16.18 -12.13 20.29
C ALA A 462 -15.57 -12.65 18.98
N THR A 463 -14.79 -13.72 19.07
CA THR A 463 -14.13 -14.38 17.93
C THR A 463 -15.04 -15.17 17.00
N TRP A 464 -16.34 -15.27 17.32
CA TRP A 464 -17.36 -15.92 16.53
C TRP A 464 -18.22 -14.95 15.69
N LYS A 465 -18.03 -13.63 15.85
CA LYS A 465 -18.66 -12.60 15.01
C LYS A 465 -17.58 -11.79 14.30
N GLU A 466 -17.79 -11.56 13.01
CA GLU A 466 -16.94 -10.68 12.21
C GLU A 466 -17.82 -9.69 11.46
N ARG A 467 -17.33 -8.46 11.32
CA ARG A 467 -17.95 -7.41 10.52
C ARG A 467 -16.99 -6.98 9.44
N TRP A 468 -17.42 -7.10 8.20
CA TRP A 468 -16.64 -6.78 7.02
C TRP A 468 -17.29 -5.64 6.24
N ALA A 469 -16.47 -4.73 5.72
CA ALA A 469 -16.85 -3.77 4.70
C ALA A 469 -16.37 -4.31 3.34
N LEU A 470 -17.29 -4.54 2.42
CA LEU A 470 -17.00 -5.08 1.09
C LEU A 470 -17.27 -4.01 0.05
N ARG A 471 -16.30 -3.79 -0.84
CA ARG A 471 -16.39 -2.84 -1.94
C ARG A 471 -15.61 -3.35 -3.14
N TRP A 472 -16.24 -3.38 -4.30
CA TRP A 472 -15.54 -3.70 -5.54
C TRP A 472 -14.94 -2.45 -6.14
N THR A 473 -13.64 -2.44 -6.25
CA THR A 473 -12.90 -1.41 -6.94
C THR A 473 -12.03 -2.06 -8.00
N PRO A 474 -11.63 -1.37 -9.02
CA PRO A 474 -10.68 -1.92 -10.00
C PRO A 474 -9.26 -2.09 -9.46
N GLU A 475 -8.89 -1.38 -8.40
CA GLU A 475 -7.70 -1.73 -7.62
C GLU A 475 -7.80 -3.17 -7.14
N ALA A 476 -8.95 -3.58 -6.59
CA ALA A 476 -9.19 -4.96 -6.19
C ALA A 476 -9.08 -5.95 -7.35
N GLU A 477 -9.50 -5.56 -8.56
CA GLU A 477 -9.35 -6.40 -9.75
C GLU A 477 -7.88 -6.50 -10.20
N MET A 478 -7.11 -5.42 -10.11
CA MET A 478 -5.67 -5.43 -10.43
C MET A 478 -4.87 -6.26 -9.42
N GLU A 479 -5.11 -6.05 -8.11
CA GLU A 479 -4.50 -6.83 -7.03
C GLU A 479 -4.80 -8.33 -7.18
N LEU A 480 -6.02 -8.65 -7.64
CA LEU A 480 -6.43 -10.01 -7.93
C LEU A 480 -5.65 -10.59 -9.13
N VAL A 481 -5.47 -9.82 -10.20
CA VAL A 481 -4.68 -10.25 -11.37
C VAL A 481 -3.22 -10.45 -10.98
N GLU A 482 -2.64 -9.54 -10.21
CA GLU A 482 -1.28 -9.67 -9.68
C GLU A 482 -1.11 -10.93 -8.83
N SER A 483 -2.16 -11.36 -8.13
CA SER A 483 -2.14 -12.58 -7.32
C SER A 483 -1.97 -13.88 -8.12
N VAL A 484 -2.16 -13.85 -9.45
CA VAL A 484 -1.90 -15.02 -10.32
C VAL A 484 -0.46 -15.50 -10.22
N LEU A 485 0.43 -14.60 -9.90
CA LEU A 485 1.86 -14.83 -9.73
C LEU A 485 2.19 -15.70 -8.51
N LYS A 486 1.23 -15.83 -7.59
CA LYS A 486 1.36 -16.59 -6.35
C LYS A 486 0.62 -17.95 -6.40
N GLY A 487 -0.25 -18.14 -7.41
CA GLY A 487 -0.99 -19.40 -7.58
C GLY A 487 -2.22 -19.26 -8.48
N ASP A 488 -2.75 -20.38 -8.94
CA ASP A 488 -3.91 -20.44 -9.86
C ASP A 488 -5.27 -20.24 -9.17
N THR A 489 -5.31 -20.29 -7.85
CA THR A 489 -6.52 -20.05 -7.04
C THR A 489 -6.21 -19.09 -5.89
N VAL A 490 -7.23 -18.40 -5.39
CA VAL A 490 -7.09 -17.53 -4.20
C VAL A 490 -6.49 -18.29 -3.01
N GLU A 491 -6.82 -19.57 -2.86
CA GLU A 491 -6.28 -20.42 -1.79
C GLU A 491 -4.80 -20.71 -1.99
N GLN A 492 -4.39 -21.12 -3.20
CA GLN A 492 -2.98 -21.40 -3.51
C GLN A 492 -2.13 -20.13 -3.38
N ALA A 493 -2.61 -19.00 -3.91
CA ALA A 493 -1.92 -17.72 -3.81
C ALA A 493 -1.72 -17.29 -2.35
N ALA A 494 -2.76 -17.40 -1.51
CA ALA A 494 -2.66 -17.10 -0.08
C ALA A 494 -1.72 -18.07 0.65
N SER A 495 -1.71 -19.36 0.27
CA SER A 495 -0.78 -20.36 0.83
C SER A 495 0.67 -20.04 0.50
N PHE A 496 0.92 -19.64 -0.75
CA PHE A 496 2.25 -19.22 -1.19
C PHE A 496 2.72 -17.99 -0.41
N GLU A 497 1.88 -16.98 -0.28
CA GLU A 497 2.19 -15.75 0.45
C GLU A 497 2.54 -16.04 1.92
N LEU A 498 1.73 -16.85 2.60
CA LEU A 498 1.97 -17.21 4.00
C LEU A 498 3.28 -18.01 4.17
N LYS A 499 3.58 -18.95 3.26
CA LYS A 499 4.84 -19.72 3.29
C LYS A 499 6.04 -18.82 3.01
N SER A 500 5.98 -17.97 1.98
CA SER A 500 7.06 -17.03 1.64
C SER A 500 7.37 -16.08 2.81
N ARG A 501 6.34 -15.58 3.49
CA ARG A 501 6.51 -14.75 4.69
C ARG A 501 7.09 -15.54 5.86
N ALA A 502 6.73 -16.82 6.01
CA ALA A 502 7.26 -17.68 7.06
C ALA A 502 8.75 -18.01 6.81
N ASP A 503 9.15 -18.23 5.56
CA ASP A 503 10.54 -18.50 5.18
C ASP A 503 11.44 -17.27 5.37
N GLY A 504 10.90 -16.06 5.16
CA GLY A 504 11.59 -14.79 5.39
C GLY A 504 11.49 -14.26 6.82
N ALA A 505 10.86 -14.98 7.75
CA ALA A 505 10.69 -14.50 9.11
C ALA A 505 11.93 -14.79 9.97
N GLU A 506 12.58 -13.76 10.46
CA GLU A 506 13.74 -13.84 11.34
C GLU A 506 13.38 -13.77 12.83
N GLU A 507 12.11 -13.48 13.16
CA GLU A 507 11.60 -13.26 14.52
C GLU A 507 10.45 -14.21 14.84
N ILE A 508 10.43 -14.75 16.06
CA ILE A 508 9.35 -15.60 16.58
C ILE A 508 7.99 -14.88 16.55
N GLY A 509 7.99 -13.57 16.80
CA GLY A 509 6.82 -12.74 16.76
C GLY A 509 6.12 -12.77 15.39
N LYS A 510 6.89 -12.62 14.30
CA LYS A 510 6.38 -12.66 12.93
C LYS A 510 5.78 -14.04 12.58
N LEU A 511 6.44 -15.12 12.97
CA LEU A 511 5.90 -16.48 12.78
C LEU A 511 4.58 -16.67 13.52
N SER A 512 4.47 -16.10 14.71
CA SER A 512 3.26 -16.19 15.53
C SER A 512 2.06 -15.49 14.87
N GLU A 513 2.30 -14.33 14.26
CA GLU A 513 1.28 -13.61 13.47
C GLU A 513 0.86 -14.42 12.25
N ILE A 514 1.82 -15.01 11.52
CA ILE A 514 1.53 -15.84 10.35
C ILE A 514 0.72 -17.09 10.74
N ILE A 515 1.00 -17.73 11.88
CA ILE A 515 0.18 -18.84 12.40
C ILE A 515 -1.28 -18.40 12.60
N ARG A 516 -1.48 -17.24 13.23
CA ARG A 516 -2.81 -16.68 13.46
C ARG A 516 -3.51 -16.37 12.13
N GLU A 517 -2.83 -15.77 11.20
CA GLU A 517 -3.38 -15.43 9.88
C GLU A 517 -3.73 -16.70 9.08
N ALA A 518 -2.84 -17.70 9.04
CA ALA A 518 -3.11 -18.99 8.39
C ALA A 518 -4.33 -19.70 9.00
N PHE A 519 -4.49 -19.61 10.31
CA PHE A 519 -5.67 -20.12 11.02
C PHE A 519 -6.94 -19.38 10.59
N LEU A 520 -6.91 -18.05 10.53
CA LEU A 520 -8.04 -17.23 10.09
C LEU A 520 -8.43 -17.51 8.63
N CYS A 521 -7.47 -17.86 7.79
CA CYS A 521 -7.66 -18.25 6.39
C CYS A 521 -8.19 -19.68 6.21
N GLY A 522 -8.28 -20.48 7.27
CA GLY A 522 -8.66 -21.88 7.21
C GLY A 522 -7.67 -22.74 6.43
N MET A 523 -6.37 -22.56 6.69
CA MET A 523 -5.25 -23.23 6.01
C MET A 523 -4.42 -24.10 6.96
N PRO A 524 -4.88 -25.30 7.30
CA PRO A 524 -4.23 -26.17 8.29
C PRO A 524 -2.79 -26.55 7.90
N GLU A 525 -2.50 -26.71 6.60
CA GLU A 525 -1.16 -27.01 6.12
C GLU A 525 -0.19 -25.85 6.33
N ALA A 526 -0.61 -24.62 6.09
CA ALA A 526 0.19 -23.43 6.35
C ALA A 526 0.42 -23.22 7.86
N VAL A 527 -0.59 -23.52 8.70
CA VAL A 527 -0.45 -23.54 10.17
C VAL A 527 0.62 -24.57 10.57
N ALA A 528 0.54 -25.78 10.10
CA ALA A 528 1.49 -26.85 10.44
C ALA A 528 2.93 -26.50 9.99
N TYR A 529 3.06 -25.95 8.79
CA TYR A 529 4.36 -25.50 8.26
C TYR A 529 4.98 -24.41 9.15
N THR A 530 4.24 -23.36 9.44
CA THR A 530 4.72 -22.21 10.23
C THR A 530 5.00 -22.62 11.68
N VAL A 531 4.21 -23.54 12.25
CA VAL A 531 4.46 -24.11 13.59
C VAL A 531 5.77 -24.87 13.63
N SER A 532 6.11 -25.62 12.56
CA SER A 532 7.39 -26.31 12.48
C SER A 532 8.57 -25.34 12.42
N ALA A 533 8.44 -24.23 11.66
CA ALA A 533 9.44 -23.16 11.64
C ALA A 533 9.57 -22.48 13.02
N LEU A 534 8.44 -22.19 13.67
CA LEU A 534 8.42 -21.64 15.03
C LEU A 534 9.13 -22.55 16.04
N GLN A 535 8.90 -23.88 15.97
CA GLN A 535 9.56 -24.83 16.86
C GLN A 535 11.08 -24.83 16.67
N ALA A 536 11.56 -24.76 15.43
CA ALA A 536 12.98 -24.69 15.14
C ALA A 536 13.63 -23.43 15.74
N MET A 537 13.00 -22.26 15.55
CA MET A 537 13.50 -21.00 16.13
C MET A 537 13.38 -20.95 17.65
N ALA A 538 12.31 -21.50 18.22
CA ALA A 538 12.09 -21.49 19.67
C ALA A 538 13.11 -22.31 20.48
N VAL A 539 13.90 -23.18 19.84
CA VAL A 539 14.97 -23.92 20.53
C VAL A 539 16.05 -22.99 21.06
N ASP A 540 16.37 -21.93 20.32
CA ASP A 540 17.43 -20.97 20.65
C ASP A 540 16.89 -19.65 21.26
N ALA A 541 15.57 -19.50 21.35
CA ALA A 541 14.94 -18.28 21.85
C ALA A 541 15.26 -18.07 23.35
N VAL A 542 15.69 -16.85 23.68
CA VAL A 542 16.03 -16.40 25.02
C VAL A 542 15.08 -15.28 25.49
N SER A 543 14.33 -14.66 24.58
CA SER A 543 13.45 -13.52 24.87
C SER A 543 12.08 -13.95 25.41
N ALA A 544 11.74 -13.53 26.64
CA ALA A 544 10.43 -13.80 27.24
C ALA A 544 9.27 -13.13 26.51
N PRO A 545 9.37 -11.88 26.01
CA PRO A 545 8.33 -11.25 25.18
C PRO A 545 8.00 -12.06 23.92
N GLU A 546 9.01 -12.53 23.19
CA GLU A 546 8.80 -13.34 21.98
C GLU A 546 8.15 -14.69 22.28
N LEU A 547 8.63 -15.37 23.32
CA LEU A 547 8.04 -16.64 23.77
C LEU A 547 6.59 -16.47 24.22
N ALA A 548 6.28 -15.37 24.91
CA ALA A 548 4.92 -15.04 25.33
C ALA A 548 4.01 -14.73 24.13
N GLN A 549 4.51 -13.99 23.14
CA GLN A 549 3.77 -13.72 21.91
C GLN A 549 3.43 -15.00 21.14
N ALA A 550 4.41 -15.90 21.00
CA ALA A 550 4.21 -17.21 20.39
C ALA A 550 3.21 -18.06 21.16
N ALA A 551 3.35 -18.13 22.49
CA ALA A 551 2.42 -18.87 23.34
C ALA A 551 1.00 -18.28 23.27
N GLY A 552 0.87 -16.95 23.22
CA GLY A 552 -0.40 -16.25 23.07
C GLY A 552 -1.08 -16.57 21.73
N ALA A 553 -0.33 -16.56 20.63
CA ALA A 553 -0.84 -16.90 19.31
C ALA A 553 -1.35 -18.36 19.24
N LEU A 554 -0.56 -19.30 19.74
CA LEU A 554 -0.97 -20.72 19.80
C LEU A 554 -2.15 -20.93 20.77
N SER A 555 -2.15 -20.24 21.92
CA SER A 555 -3.28 -20.27 22.86
C SER A 555 -4.57 -19.84 22.20
N PHE A 556 -4.54 -18.72 21.42
CA PHE A 556 -5.66 -18.23 20.64
C PHE A 556 -6.16 -19.27 19.62
N VAL A 557 -5.24 -19.84 18.83
CA VAL A 557 -5.60 -20.86 17.82
C VAL A 557 -6.20 -22.10 18.48
N ILE A 558 -5.67 -22.55 19.61
CA ILE A 558 -6.20 -23.72 20.35
C ILE A 558 -7.57 -23.42 20.96
N GLN A 559 -7.75 -22.24 21.56
CA GLN A 559 -8.99 -21.85 22.21
C GLN A 559 -10.16 -21.76 21.22
N TYR A 560 -9.91 -21.22 20.02
CA TYR A 560 -10.93 -20.96 19.01
C TYR A 560 -10.91 -21.98 17.84
N GLY A 561 -10.05 -22.97 17.89
CA GLY A 561 -9.89 -23.98 16.84
C GLY A 561 -11.17 -24.75 16.51
N ASP A 562 -12.01 -25.04 17.49
CA ASP A 562 -13.29 -25.77 17.30
C ASP A 562 -14.27 -24.98 16.43
N ILE A 563 -14.34 -23.64 16.59
CA ILE A 563 -15.23 -22.77 15.82
C ILE A 563 -14.83 -22.80 14.33
N ARG A 564 -13.51 -22.92 14.05
CA ARG A 564 -12.95 -22.93 12.70
C ARG A 564 -12.60 -24.34 12.18
N LYS A 565 -13.04 -25.39 12.86
CA LYS A 565 -12.81 -26.81 12.50
C LYS A 565 -11.32 -27.19 12.35
N LEU A 566 -10.43 -26.60 13.13
CA LEU A 566 -9.01 -26.94 13.13
C LEU A 566 -8.73 -28.07 14.14
N ASP A 567 -7.92 -29.07 13.74
CA ASP A 567 -7.39 -30.05 14.70
C ASP A 567 -6.33 -29.40 15.60
N ARG A 568 -6.65 -29.27 16.89
CA ARG A 568 -5.82 -28.61 17.91
C ARG A 568 -4.72 -29.51 18.48
N LYS A 569 -4.87 -30.84 18.32
CA LYS A 569 -4.00 -31.82 18.99
C LYS A 569 -2.53 -31.63 18.70
N PRO A 570 -2.09 -31.34 17.47
CA PRO A 570 -0.67 -31.13 17.15
C PRO A 570 -0.08 -29.86 17.80
N LEU A 571 -0.90 -28.85 18.13
CA LEU A 571 -0.44 -27.57 18.67
C LEU A 571 -0.22 -27.61 20.18
N ILE A 572 -0.90 -28.49 20.91
CA ILE A 572 -0.84 -28.59 22.38
C ILE A 572 0.59 -28.85 22.89
N PRO A 573 1.36 -29.81 22.35
CA PRO A 573 2.73 -30.04 22.80
C PRO A 573 3.64 -28.82 22.60
N VAL A 574 3.45 -28.10 21.49
CA VAL A 574 4.23 -26.90 21.16
C VAL A 574 3.94 -25.77 22.16
N LEU A 575 2.68 -25.53 22.45
CA LEU A 575 2.29 -24.54 23.47
C LEU A 575 2.85 -24.90 24.84
N LYS A 576 2.80 -26.18 25.25
CA LYS A 576 3.40 -26.64 26.51
C LYS A 576 4.89 -26.35 26.57
N GLN A 577 5.62 -26.59 25.48
CA GLN A 577 7.08 -26.37 25.41
C GLN A 577 7.41 -24.87 25.51
N LEU A 578 6.71 -24.00 24.74
CA LEU A 578 6.89 -22.55 24.80
C LEU A 578 6.57 -21.99 26.17
N PHE A 579 5.46 -22.43 26.76
CA PHE A 579 5.03 -22.00 28.09
C PHE A 579 6.03 -22.39 29.18
N LEU A 580 6.55 -23.62 29.14
CA LEU A 580 7.56 -24.05 30.09
C LEU A 580 8.85 -23.22 29.97
N ARG A 581 9.28 -22.98 28.72
CA ARG A 581 10.47 -22.19 28.45
C ARG A 581 10.31 -20.74 28.92
N LEU A 582 9.15 -20.14 28.67
CA LEU A 582 8.79 -18.81 29.14
C LEU A 582 8.91 -18.72 30.67
N CYS A 583 8.36 -19.68 31.42
CA CYS A 583 8.48 -19.72 32.87
C CYS A 583 9.94 -19.85 33.36
N LEU A 584 10.83 -20.43 32.56
CA LEU A 584 12.25 -20.59 32.91
C LEU A 584 13.07 -19.31 32.67
N VAL A 585 12.77 -18.60 31.59
CA VAL A 585 13.53 -17.42 31.13
C VAL A 585 13.09 -16.17 31.89
N LEU A 586 11.79 -16.02 32.14
CA LEU A 586 11.18 -14.81 32.68
C LEU A 586 11.84 -14.26 33.96
N PRO A 587 12.18 -15.05 35.01
CA PRO A 587 12.80 -14.51 36.21
C PRO A 587 14.19 -13.89 35.99
N GLY A 588 14.91 -14.37 34.98
CA GLY A 588 16.22 -13.84 34.59
C GLY A 588 16.13 -12.47 33.90
N GLU A 589 15.16 -12.33 33.00
CA GLU A 589 14.94 -11.09 32.25
C GLU A 589 14.30 -9.97 33.08
N CYS A 590 13.66 -10.29 34.21
CA CYS A 590 13.09 -9.29 35.10
C CYS A 590 14.14 -8.40 35.77
N ARG A 591 15.45 -8.68 35.62
CA ARG A 591 16.55 -7.79 36.03
C ARG A 591 16.83 -6.80 34.89
N CYS A 592 16.03 -5.81 34.75
CA CYS A 592 16.07 -4.88 33.62
C CYS A 592 15.67 -3.47 34.02
N ASP A 593 15.87 -2.53 33.12
CA ASP A 593 15.39 -1.16 33.21
C ASP A 593 13.87 -1.04 32.98
N ASP A 594 13.33 0.15 33.11
CA ASP A 594 11.90 0.42 32.91
C ASP A 594 11.45 0.23 31.47
N GLU A 595 12.31 0.49 30.47
CA GLU A 595 11.97 0.31 29.06
C GLU A 595 11.79 -1.18 28.71
N ALA A 596 12.66 -2.03 29.20
CA ALA A 596 12.53 -3.48 29.04
C ALA A 596 11.35 -4.01 29.87
N ALA A 597 11.06 -3.44 31.05
CA ALA A 597 9.90 -3.81 31.84
C ALA A 597 8.58 -3.55 31.10
N ASP A 598 8.46 -2.47 30.33
CA ASP A 598 7.28 -2.18 29.52
C ASP A 598 6.99 -3.27 28.46
N ARG A 599 8.02 -3.97 27.99
CA ARG A 599 7.88 -5.12 27.08
C ARG A 599 7.56 -6.43 27.81
N LEU A 600 8.00 -6.58 29.05
CA LEU A 600 7.79 -7.78 29.86
C LEU A 600 6.40 -7.83 30.52
N ILE A 601 5.81 -6.70 30.87
CA ILE A 601 4.45 -6.62 31.45
C ILE A 601 3.40 -7.32 30.54
N PRO A 602 3.27 -7.01 29.24
CA PRO A 602 2.38 -7.72 28.33
C PRO A 602 2.71 -9.21 28.21
N ALA A 603 3.99 -9.59 28.30
CA ALA A 603 4.41 -10.99 28.25
C ALA A 603 3.94 -11.77 29.48
N MET A 604 4.08 -11.20 30.67
CA MET A 604 3.58 -11.78 31.93
C MET A 604 2.06 -11.93 31.92
N ASP A 605 1.34 -10.91 31.43
CA ASP A 605 -0.12 -10.95 31.29
C ASP A 605 -0.58 -12.03 30.30
N THR A 606 0.12 -12.16 29.18
CA THR A 606 -0.16 -13.20 28.18
C THR A 606 0.07 -14.60 28.74
N ALA A 607 1.14 -14.79 29.52
CA ALA A 607 1.40 -16.06 30.20
C ALA A 607 0.28 -16.41 31.21
N ALA A 608 -0.17 -15.44 31.98
CA ALA A 608 -1.27 -15.61 32.93
C ALA A 608 -2.59 -15.98 32.23
N ARG A 609 -2.94 -15.27 31.17
CA ARG A 609 -4.14 -15.55 30.36
C ARG A 609 -4.08 -16.92 29.69
N ALA A 610 -2.93 -17.31 29.17
CA ALA A 610 -2.76 -18.65 28.56
C ALA A 610 -2.96 -19.75 29.60
N ALA A 611 -2.37 -19.60 30.81
CA ALA A 611 -2.55 -20.56 31.89
C ALA A 611 -4.00 -20.65 32.38
N ALA A 612 -4.71 -19.53 32.44
CA ALA A 612 -6.14 -19.51 32.79
C ALA A 612 -7.04 -20.14 31.72
N ALA A 613 -6.65 -20.04 30.44
CA ALA A 613 -7.42 -20.58 29.32
C ALA A 613 -7.26 -22.10 29.12
N HIS A 614 -6.19 -22.70 29.60
CA HIS A 614 -5.81 -24.08 29.27
C HIS A 614 -5.39 -24.91 30.49
N ASP A 615 -6.26 -25.80 30.94
CA ASP A 615 -6.01 -26.71 32.08
C ASP A 615 -4.80 -27.66 31.86
N PHE A 616 -4.36 -27.86 30.60
CA PHE A 616 -3.23 -28.72 30.29
C PHE A 616 -1.85 -28.01 30.46
N LEU A 617 -1.83 -26.71 30.70
CA LEU A 617 -0.61 -25.96 31.05
C LEU A 617 -0.29 -26.09 32.53
N ASP A 618 1.00 -26.05 32.90
CA ASP A 618 1.43 -26.12 34.28
C ASP A 618 1.27 -24.77 34.99
N GLY A 619 0.04 -24.49 35.42
CA GLY A 619 -0.30 -23.26 36.15
C GLY A 619 0.44 -23.16 37.50
N GLN A 620 0.79 -24.30 38.15
CA GLN A 620 1.58 -24.28 39.38
C GLN A 620 3.02 -23.81 39.15
N ARG A 621 3.58 -24.15 37.99
CA ARG A 621 4.90 -23.66 37.59
C ARG A 621 4.88 -22.14 37.43
N LEU A 622 3.90 -21.61 36.73
CA LEU A 622 3.75 -20.16 36.53
C LEU A 622 3.53 -19.45 37.86
N GLU A 623 2.69 -19.99 38.73
CA GLU A 623 2.48 -19.43 40.10
C GLU A 623 3.81 -19.31 40.85
N ARG A 624 4.66 -20.36 40.83
CA ARG A 624 5.98 -20.33 41.45
C ARG A 624 6.89 -19.28 40.80
N THR A 625 6.86 -19.17 39.48
CA THR A 625 7.62 -18.15 38.75
C THR A 625 7.22 -16.74 39.15
N PHE A 626 5.91 -16.44 39.22
CA PHE A 626 5.46 -15.11 39.63
C PHE A 626 5.69 -14.84 41.12
N ARG A 627 5.60 -15.87 41.96
CA ARG A 627 5.94 -15.74 43.40
C ARG A 627 7.44 -15.42 43.56
N GLU A 628 8.30 -16.13 42.84
CA GLU A 628 9.74 -15.82 42.84
C GLU A 628 9.99 -14.36 42.40
N ILE A 629 9.37 -13.88 41.32
CA ILE A 629 9.56 -12.51 40.84
C ILE A 629 9.01 -11.48 41.89
N SER A 630 7.85 -11.73 42.49
CA SER A 630 7.22 -10.81 43.42
C SER A 630 8.02 -10.64 44.74
N GLU A 631 8.72 -11.68 45.19
CA GLU A 631 9.48 -11.71 46.42
C GLU A 631 10.91 -11.15 46.29
N ARG A 632 11.42 -11.02 45.05
CA ARG A 632 12.79 -10.58 44.78
C ARG A 632 12.95 -9.07 44.82
N ASP A 633 14.11 -8.63 45.33
CA ASP A 633 14.51 -7.20 45.43
C ASP A 633 15.52 -6.81 44.33
N ASP A 634 16.09 -7.78 43.60
CA ASP A 634 17.08 -7.58 42.55
C ASP A 634 16.47 -7.58 41.14
N VAL A 635 15.16 -7.46 41.02
CA VAL A 635 14.40 -7.32 39.77
C VAL A 635 13.76 -5.96 39.68
N ASN A 636 13.37 -5.56 38.47
CA ASN A 636 12.61 -4.31 38.30
C ASN A 636 11.36 -4.31 39.17
N THR A 637 11.20 -3.27 39.96
CA THR A 637 10.16 -3.20 41.00
C THR A 637 8.75 -3.16 40.42
N ARG A 638 8.55 -2.58 39.23
CA ARG A 638 7.27 -2.61 38.52
C ARG A 638 6.87 -4.04 38.16
N LEU A 639 7.83 -4.86 37.70
CA LEU A 639 7.58 -6.27 37.38
C LEU A 639 7.29 -7.09 38.62
N SER A 640 8.00 -6.81 39.73
CA SER A 640 7.72 -7.45 41.01
C SER A 640 6.30 -7.10 41.49
N GLY A 641 5.89 -5.82 41.43
CA GLY A 641 4.54 -5.38 41.76
C GLY A 641 3.48 -6.01 40.85
N PHE A 642 3.74 -6.08 39.51
CA PHE A 642 2.82 -6.68 38.54
C PHE A 642 2.67 -8.20 38.74
N ALA A 643 3.75 -8.91 39.09
CA ALA A 643 3.67 -10.34 39.46
C ALA A 643 2.78 -10.53 40.71
N GLY A 644 2.91 -9.67 41.72
CA GLY A 644 2.04 -9.64 42.87
C GLY A 644 0.57 -9.39 42.52
N ALA A 645 0.32 -8.44 41.59
CA ALA A 645 -1.04 -8.15 41.08
C ALA A 645 -1.68 -9.37 40.37
N ILE A 646 -0.93 -10.10 39.55
CA ILE A 646 -1.41 -11.33 38.89
C ILE A 646 -1.74 -12.40 39.92
N LEU A 647 -0.88 -12.62 40.92
CA LEU A 647 -1.13 -13.59 42.00
C LEU A 647 -2.36 -13.23 42.84
N LEU A 648 -2.54 -11.96 43.11
CA LEU A 648 -3.70 -11.44 43.84
C LEU A 648 -5.00 -11.64 43.07
N GLU A 649 -5.00 -11.28 41.78
CA GLU A 649 -6.14 -11.48 40.86
C GLU A 649 -6.52 -12.96 40.75
N ALA A 650 -5.52 -13.84 40.65
CA ALA A 650 -5.71 -15.29 40.58
C ALA A 650 -6.13 -15.93 41.91
N GLY A 651 -6.22 -15.15 43.00
CA GLY A 651 -6.50 -15.66 44.36
C GLY A 651 -5.38 -16.54 44.94
N LYS A 652 -4.16 -16.34 44.48
CA LYS A 652 -2.94 -17.10 44.88
C LYS A 652 -2.09 -16.34 45.89
N MET A 653 -2.42 -15.12 46.20
CA MET A 653 -1.82 -14.30 47.27
C MET A 653 -2.90 -14.01 48.28
N SER A 654 -2.65 -14.37 49.55
CA SER A 654 -3.56 -14.10 50.68
C SER A 654 -3.47 -12.64 51.14
N GLU A 655 -4.46 -12.16 51.88
CA GLU A 655 -4.44 -10.82 52.47
C GLU A 655 -3.26 -10.63 53.44
N THR A 656 -2.86 -11.69 54.17
CA THR A 656 -1.72 -11.63 55.08
C THR A 656 -0.38 -11.53 54.32
N GLU A 657 -0.22 -12.23 53.19
CA GLU A 657 0.94 -12.13 52.32
C GLU A 657 1.02 -10.73 51.67
N LEU A 658 -0.10 -10.23 51.15
CA LEU A 658 -0.14 -8.89 50.57
C LEU A 658 0.24 -7.82 51.63
N SER A 659 -0.34 -7.90 52.87
CA SER A 659 -0.04 -6.96 53.92
C SER A 659 1.42 -7.00 54.37
N ALA A 660 2.02 -8.20 54.38
CA ALA A 660 3.45 -8.34 54.70
C ALA A 660 4.32 -7.71 53.59
N GLU A 661 3.96 -7.91 52.31
CA GLU A 661 4.70 -7.34 51.18
C GLU A 661 4.53 -5.80 51.11
N VAL A 662 3.33 -5.28 51.31
CA VAL A 662 3.05 -3.84 51.48
C VAL A 662 3.92 -3.23 52.58
N SER A 663 3.95 -3.88 53.75
CA SER A 663 4.76 -3.41 54.88
C SER A 663 6.27 -3.45 54.56
N ARG A 664 6.71 -4.40 53.76
CA ARG A 664 8.11 -4.51 53.35
C ARG A 664 8.49 -3.44 52.31
N ARG A 665 7.64 -3.21 51.31
CA ARG A 665 7.91 -2.30 50.19
C ARG A 665 7.62 -0.83 50.51
N LEU A 666 6.64 -0.56 51.37
CA LEU A 666 6.21 0.78 51.71
C LEU A 666 6.57 1.11 53.16
N SER A 667 7.80 0.76 53.61
CA SER A 667 8.29 1.10 54.94
C SER A 667 9.28 2.27 54.90
N ARG A 668 9.45 2.92 56.06
CA ARG A 668 10.38 4.04 56.18
C ARG A 668 11.80 3.67 55.81
N GLY A 669 12.42 4.48 54.95
CA GLY A 669 13.79 4.29 54.46
C GLY A 669 13.92 3.43 53.21
N ILE A 670 12.81 3.01 52.63
CA ILE A 670 12.81 2.41 51.26
C ILE A 670 12.83 3.54 50.23
N PRO A 671 13.77 3.57 49.29
CA PRO A 671 13.82 4.55 48.19
C PRO A 671 12.53 4.60 47.36
N ALA A 672 12.24 5.80 46.82
CA ALA A 672 11.02 6.02 46.04
C ALA A 672 10.88 5.07 44.82
N GLU A 673 11.97 4.78 44.13
CA GLU A 673 12.01 3.86 42.98
C GLU A 673 11.58 2.45 43.40
N LEU A 674 11.95 2.00 44.56
CA LEU A 674 11.60 0.67 45.06
C LEU A 674 10.17 0.60 45.57
N GLY A 675 9.73 1.59 46.37
CA GLY A 675 8.38 1.59 46.96
C GLY A 675 7.29 2.00 45.98
N ALA A 676 7.42 3.18 45.38
CA ALA A 676 6.42 3.71 44.47
C ALA A 676 6.41 2.95 43.11
N GLY A 677 7.59 2.51 42.59
CA GLY A 677 7.66 1.67 41.42
C GLY A 677 6.98 0.31 41.63
N TRP A 678 7.17 -0.31 42.76
CA TRP A 678 6.44 -1.53 43.12
C TRP A 678 4.92 -1.31 43.16
N PHE A 679 4.47 -0.21 43.77
CA PHE A 679 3.06 0.15 43.86
C PHE A 679 2.48 0.40 42.44
N GLU A 680 3.22 1.05 41.56
CA GLU A 680 2.83 1.22 40.14
C GLU A 680 2.51 -0.14 39.52
N GLY A 681 3.42 -1.11 39.57
CA GLY A 681 3.21 -2.46 39.04
C GLY A 681 2.00 -3.16 39.66
N LEU A 682 1.82 -3.06 41.00
CA LEU A 682 0.68 -3.65 41.69
C LEU A 682 -0.65 -3.05 41.23
N SER A 683 -0.68 -1.75 40.92
CA SER A 683 -1.88 -1.01 40.52
C SER A 683 -2.36 -1.32 39.09
N MET A 684 -1.56 -1.96 38.25
CA MET A 684 -1.91 -2.24 36.87
C MET A 684 -3.05 -3.27 36.70
N LYS A 685 -3.45 -3.94 37.77
CA LYS A 685 -4.54 -4.93 37.76
C LYS A 685 -5.45 -4.80 38.96
N ASN A 686 -6.71 -5.24 38.77
CA ASN A 686 -7.70 -5.36 39.86
C ASN A 686 -7.92 -4.08 40.69
N HIS A 687 -8.12 -2.94 40.02
CA HIS A 687 -8.31 -1.62 40.65
C HIS A 687 -9.35 -1.65 41.78
N TYR A 688 -10.53 -2.25 41.54
CA TYR A 688 -11.58 -2.34 42.55
C TYR A 688 -11.16 -3.13 43.78
N GLY A 689 -10.41 -4.20 43.60
CA GLY A 689 -9.88 -5.01 44.66
C GLY A 689 -8.85 -4.25 45.50
N LEU A 690 -8.04 -3.39 44.90
CA LEU A 690 -7.08 -2.53 45.58
C LEU A 690 -7.77 -1.37 46.31
N ILE A 691 -8.73 -0.71 45.66
CA ILE A 691 -9.49 0.43 46.24
C ILE A 691 -10.22 -0.01 47.49
N ALA A 692 -10.76 -1.24 47.53
CA ALA A 692 -11.47 -1.77 48.71
C ALA A 692 -10.57 -2.04 49.92
N ARG A 693 -9.23 -2.03 49.76
CA ARG A 693 -8.27 -2.34 50.85
C ARG A 693 -7.73 -1.08 51.51
N LEU A 694 -8.44 -0.57 52.51
CA LEU A 694 -8.08 0.66 53.21
C LEU A 694 -6.64 0.61 53.79
N SER A 695 -6.21 -0.54 54.33
CA SER A 695 -4.86 -0.75 54.85
C SER A 695 -3.73 -0.54 53.83
N LEU A 696 -3.98 -0.78 52.56
CA LEU A 696 -3.02 -0.47 51.48
C LEU A 696 -2.81 1.04 51.36
N TRP A 697 -3.90 1.80 51.38
CA TRP A 697 -3.89 3.25 51.26
C TRP A 697 -3.30 3.92 52.50
N GLU A 698 -3.57 3.38 53.70
CA GLU A 698 -2.92 3.81 54.96
C GLU A 698 -1.40 3.60 54.88
N SER A 699 -0.94 2.44 54.39
CA SER A 699 0.48 2.14 54.26
C SER A 699 1.15 3.04 53.24
N LEU A 700 0.50 3.28 52.09
CA LEU A 700 1.02 4.17 51.04
C LEU A 700 1.11 5.61 51.54
N SER A 701 0.06 6.12 52.18
CA SER A 701 0.06 7.47 52.76
C SER A 701 1.17 7.62 53.83
N GLY A 702 1.26 6.66 54.76
CA GLY A 702 2.30 6.66 55.79
C GLY A 702 3.72 6.58 55.19
N TYR A 703 3.90 5.85 54.10
CA TYR A 703 5.18 5.79 53.41
C TYR A 703 5.55 7.14 52.79
N LEU A 704 4.64 7.77 52.04
CA LEU A 704 4.87 9.07 51.42
C LEU A 704 5.24 10.16 52.45
N ASP A 705 4.64 10.12 53.62
CA ASP A 705 4.96 11.03 54.72
C ASP A 705 6.39 10.85 55.28
N THR A 706 7.06 9.75 54.98
CA THR A 706 8.45 9.48 55.42
C THR A 706 9.50 9.93 54.44
N LEU A 707 9.13 10.24 53.18
CA LEU A 707 10.04 10.66 52.13
C LEU A 707 10.49 12.10 52.32
N ASP A 708 11.74 12.40 51.99
CA ASP A 708 12.17 13.78 51.88
C ASP A 708 11.67 14.43 50.56
N GLY A 709 11.94 15.73 50.36
CA GLY A 709 11.38 16.47 49.25
C GLY A 709 11.84 15.95 47.88
N GLU A 710 13.06 15.43 47.74
CA GLU A 710 13.58 14.90 46.50
C GLU A 710 13.05 13.48 46.24
N GLU A 711 13.04 12.63 47.24
CA GLU A 711 12.44 11.29 47.17
C GLU A 711 10.94 11.38 46.87
N PHE A 712 10.23 12.36 47.43
CA PHE A 712 8.81 12.57 47.13
C PHE A 712 8.57 12.97 45.70
N LYS A 713 9.40 13.83 45.08
CA LYS A 713 9.31 14.17 43.66
C LYS A 713 9.51 12.94 42.76
N ARG A 714 10.46 12.06 43.09
CA ARG A 714 10.66 10.79 42.40
C ARG A 714 9.44 9.87 42.52
N ALA A 715 8.91 9.72 43.74
CA ALA A 715 7.71 8.92 43.97
C ALA A 715 6.51 9.40 43.13
N LEU A 716 6.37 10.73 42.93
CA LEU A 716 5.30 11.30 42.10
C LEU A 716 5.30 10.80 40.68
N VAL A 717 6.46 10.53 40.08
CA VAL A 717 6.55 10.00 38.70
C VAL A 717 5.85 8.63 38.62
N PHE A 718 6.18 7.73 39.51
CA PHE A 718 5.60 6.38 39.58
C PHE A 718 4.11 6.42 39.94
N LEU A 719 3.73 7.26 40.90
CA LEU A 719 2.33 7.41 41.29
C LEU A 719 1.47 8.02 40.17
N ARG A 720 2.01 8.97 39.39
CA ARG A 720 1.31 9.52 38.23
C ARG A 720 1.02 8.44 37.20
N ARG A 721 2.01 7.59 36.91
CA ARG A 721 1.81 6.45 36.00
C ARG A 721 0.79 5.47 36.58
N ALA A 722 0.93 5.12 37.87
CA ALA A 722 -0.01 4.25 38.58
C ALA A 722 -1.46 4.75 38.49
N PHE A 723 -1.68 6.06 38.69
CA PHE A 723 -3.02 6.64 38.66
C PHE A 723 -3.52 7.02 37.28
N ALA A 724 -2.69 7.00 36.22
CA ALA A 724 -3.09 7.36 34.88
C ALA A 724 -4.22 6.46 34.36
N ASP A 725 -4.15 5.16 34.64
CA ASP A 725 -5.08 4.14 34.16
C ASP A 725 -6.39 4.06 34.97
N PHE A 726 -6.46 4.73 36.16
CA PHE A 726 -7.68 4.78 36.94
C PHE A 726 -8.72 5.73 36.33
N THR A 727 -9.95 5.28 36.27
CA THR A 727 -11.09 6.11 35.82
C THR A 727 -11.38 7.22 36.83
N SER A 728 -12.09 8.28 36.42
CA SER A 728 -12.48 9.37 37.32
C SER A 728 -13.31 8.88 38.52
N GLU A 729 -14.16 7.83 38.34
CA GLU A 729 -14.92 7.21 39.41
C GLU A 729 -14.02 6.50 40.43
N GLU A 730 -13.03 5.75 39.92
CA GLU A 730 -12.05 5.07 40.78
C GLU A 730 -11.18 6.05 41.56
N LYS A 731 -10.73 7.14 40.90
CA LYS A 731 -10.00 8.23 41.58
C LYS A 731 -10.82 8.88 42.71
N ASN A 732 -12.13 9.07 42.48
CA ASN A 732 -13.00 9.60 43.54
C ASN A 732 -13.12 8.64 44.73
N LYS A 733 -13.21 7.32 44.49
CA LYS A 733 -13.22 6.32 45.58
C LYS A 733 -11.90 6.28 46.35
N ILE A 734 -10.77 6.44 45.67
CA ILE A 734 -9.45 6.56 46.29
C ILE A 734 -9.42 7.84 47.16
N ALA A 735 -9.95 8.96 46.63
CA ALA A 735 -10.05 10.22 47.39
C ALA A 735 -10.93 10.08 48.63
N GLU A 736 -12.02 9.33 48.56
CA GLU A 736 -12.88 9.01 49.74
C GLU A 736 -12.08 8.24 50.78
N ASN A 737 -11.34 7.19 50.40
CA ASN A 737 -10.49 6.40 51.27
C ASN A 737 -9.39 7.28 51.96
N LEU A 738 -8.70 8.10 51.16
CA LEU A 738 -7.67 9.01 51.67
C LEU A 738 -8.27 10.09 52.56
N GLY A 739 -9.46 10.61 52.25
CA GLY A 739 -10.19 11.54 53.09
C GLY A 739 -10.53 10.96 54.45
N GLU A 740 -10.90 9.69 54.54
CA GLU A 740 -11.11 8.97 55.79
C GLU A 740 -9.81 8.81 56.58
N ILE A 741 -8.71 8.43 55.95
CA ILE A 741 -7.38 8.28 56.55
C ILE A 741 -6.88 9.61 57.10
N TRP A 742 -6.97 10.68 56.34
CA TRP A 742 -6.49 12.01 56.72
C TRP A 742 -7.49 12.81 57.57
N GLN A 743 -8.66 12.29 57.83
CA GLN A 743 -9.75 12.96 58.55
C GLN A 743 -10.16 14.30 57.90
N VAL A 744 -10.11 14.37 56.59
CA VAL A 744 -10.46 15.53 55.76
C VAL A 744 -11.77 15.24 55.01
N ASN A 745 -12.51 16.29 54.68
CA ASN A 745 -13.73 16.12 53.88
C ASN A 745 -13.40 15.46 52.51
N PRO A 746 -14.04 14.33 52.16
CA PRO A 746 -13.81 13.63 50.90
C PRO A 746 -13.94 14.50 49.64
N ALA A 747 -14.83 15.51 49.66
CA ALA A 747 -14.97 16.48 48.57
C ALA A 747 -13.73 17.37 48.38
N ALA A 748 -13.03 17.70 49.48
CA ALA A 748 -11.78 18.47 49.43
C ALA A 748 -10.62 17.61 48.92
N ALA A 749 -10.55 16.35 49.31
CA ALA A 749 -9.56 15.39 48.82
C ALA A 749 -9.77 15.10 47.30
N SER A 750 -11.03 14.93 46.88
CA SER A 750 -11.38 14.76 45.45
C SER A 750 -11.07 15.99 44.60
N ALA A 751 -11.32 17.20 45.12
CA ALA A 751 -10.97 18.45 44.45
C ALA A 751 -9.45 18.56 44.25
N ALA A 752 -8.66 18.26 45.26
CA ALA A 752 -7.19 18.29 45.20
C ALA A 752 -6.62 17.26 44.21
N LEU A 753 -7.21 16.06 44.11
CA LEU A 753 -6.80 15.02 43.16
C LEU A 753 -7.23 15.30 41.69
N ASN A 754 -8.28 16.10 41.50
CA ASN A 754 -8.79 16.48 40.20
C ASN A 754 -8.33 17.89 39.74
N GLU A 755 -7.59 18.60 40.59
CA GLU A 755 -7.03 19.90 40.27
C GLU A 755 -5.98 19.73 39.15
N THR A 756 -6.29 20.25 37.97
CA THR A 756 -5.32 20.28 36.87
C THR A 756 -4.27 21.32 37.19
N LEU A 757 -3.03 20.90 37.37
CA LEU A 757 -1.90 21.79 37.51
C LEU A 757 -1.93 22.88 36.44
N THR A 758 -1.73 24.11 36.81
CA THR A 758 -1.58 25.22 35.89
C THR A 758 -0.37 25.00 34.99
N ALA A 759 -0.34 25.64 33.82
CA ALA A 759 0.78 25.54 32.88
C ALA A 759 2.12 25.99 33.53
N GLU A 760 2.06 26.89 34.51
CA GLU A 760 3.22 27.36 35.28
C GLU A 760 3.71 26.30 36.27
N GLU A 761 2.82 25.68 37.02
CA GLU A 761 3.16 24.58 37.96
C GLU A 761 3.65 23.33 37.24
N THR A 762 3.10 23.05 36.03
CA THR A 762 3.59 21.97 35.17
C THR A 762 4.99 22.27 34.66
N LYS A 763 5.29 23.53 34.34
CA LYS A 763 6.59 23.98 33.88
C LYS A 763 7.64 23.95 35.00
N GLU A 764 7.32 24.43 36.18
CA GLU A 764 8.19 24.35 37.36
C GLU A 764 8.52 22.89 37.75
N LEU A 765 7.53 21.98 37.63
CA LEU A 765 7.73 20.54 37.85
C LEU A 765 8.62 19.91 36.75
N LEU A 766 8.45 20.31 35.49
CA LEU A 766 9.27 19.83 34.38
C LEU A 766 10.70 20.40 34.44
N GLU A 767 10.87 21.68 34.76
CA GLU A 767 12.20 22.30 34.97
C GLU A 767 12.94 21.68 36.16
N GLY A 768 12.24 21.28 37.21
CA GLY A 768 12.83 20.52 38.33
C GLY A 768 13.16 19.07 38.01
N LEU A 769 12.63 18.52 36.90
CA LEU A 769 12.91 17.16 36.39
C LEU A 769 14.02 17.17 35.30
N GLU A 770 14.21 18.29 34.56
CA GLU A 770 15.28 18.42 33.56
C GLU A 770 16.69 18.54 34.20
N ASP A 771 16.77 18.93 35.49
CA ASP A 771 18.04 18.93 36.25
C ASP A 771 18.46 17.51 36.72
N PHE A 772 17.65 16.48 36.49
CA PHE A 772 17.98 15.09 36.79
C PHE A 772 18.50 14.36 35.58
N ASP A 773 19.76 13.99 35.62
CA ASP A 773 20.40 13.10 34.61
C ASP A 773 19.85 11.67 34.80
N PHE A 774 18.91 11.27 33.93
CA PHE A 774 18.35 9.92 33.88
C PHE A 774 19.33 8.86 33.31
N GLY A 775 20.61 9.24 33.03
CA GLY A 775 21.62 8.38 32.46
C GLY A 775 22.25 7.37 33.42
N ASP A 776 21.98 7.46 34.71
CA ASP A 776 22.58 6.62 35.76
C ASP A 776 21.56 5.68 36.48
N ILE A 777 20.36 5.47 35.88
CA ILE A 777 19.36 4.53 36.44
C ILE A 777 19.13 3.37 35.51
#